data_d306da092384696fdf80f2a86ee0a2c1
#
_entry.id   d306da092384696fdf80f2a86ee0a2c1
#
_cell.length_a   1.000
_cell.length_b   1.000
_cell.length_c   1.000
_cell.angle_alpha   90.00
_cell.angle_beta   90.00
_cell.angle_gamma   90.00
#
_symmetry.space_group_name_H-M   'P 1'
#
loop_
_entity.id
_entity.type
_entity.pdbx_description
1 polymer ?
#
loop_
_entity_poly.entity_id
_entity_poly.type
_entity_poly.pdbx_seq_one_letter_code
_entity_poly.pdbx_strand_id
1 'polypeptide(L)'
;MGNPRQPNMARPMKKARKGTFGRLIGYVTKYYKKQFILVLACIIFSALATALPGVFQQSVLTSAQDGYYLANPDKITVSDEIKEEFPELSYEEQLVKEKEKLLSKWDLEASSLDNGGLASKDALNTVLPSIINTVLVLIVVYVFGLIAAFTQTRTMAVVTQVFLHKMRTLMFGKMQTLPIKYFDTHKHGDIMSHYTNDIDTLRQLVSQSIPQLITSCIIILVVSFIMLYFSLWLTLVVIFGVILMLIASKKIGGGGAKYFIRQQVALGKSEGYIEEMINGQKVVKVFNHEPKTKEEFERLNDQLCQDATTANKYANTLMPIINNLGHILYVLLVFVGSMLIFFDVPNISLSGQELNIPTLIPFLGMSKQFTNNISQLSQQANAIIMGLAGADRIFELLDEESEVDNGYVTLVNAAYDADGNIIESEKRTGMWAWKHPHGDGTITYTKLEGDVRLNEVDFGYNEEKIVLHDISIYAEPGQKIAFVGATGAGKTTITNLINRFYDIADGKIRYDGININKIKKADLRRSLGVVLQDVNLFTGTVMDNIRYGKLDATDEECIEAAKRANAHSFISMLPDGYNTVLSGNGSGLSQGQRQLISIARAAVADPPVMILDEATSSIDTRTESIVSAGMDALMQGRTVFVIAHRLSTIKNSDVIMVLDHGRIIERGSHDDLIAQGGKYYQLYTGAFELE
;
A
#
# COMPACT_ATOMS: atom_id res chain seq x y z
N MET A 1 23.19 -27.52 -13.13
CA MET A 1 22.22 -27.83 -12.07
C MET A 1 21.98 -26.55 -11.30
N GLY A 2 20.97 -25.78 -11.71
CA GLY A 2 20.59 -24.52 -11.06
C GLY A 2 19.87 -24.83 -9.77
N ASN A 3 20.25 -24.11 -8.70
CA ASN A 3 19.64 -24.17 -7.39
C ASN A 3 18.12 -23.92 -7.51
N PRO A 4 17.22 -24.75 -6.96
CA PRO A 4 15.79 -24.52 -7.06
C PRO A 4 15.46 -23.20 -6.38
N ARG A 5 14.81 -22.29 -7.13
CA ARG A 5 14.30 -21.01 -6.63
C ARG A 5 13.43 -21.28 -5.40
N GLN A 6 13.86 -20.78 -4.25
CA GLN A 6 13.08 -20.88 -3.02
C GLN A 6 11.68 -20.27 -3.25
N PRO A 7 10.60 -20.98 -2.88
CA PRO A 7 9.25 -20.46 -3.02
C PRO A 7 9.10 -19.17 -2.20
N ASN A 8 8.30 -18.25 -2.70
CA ASN A 8 7.93 -16.98 -2.11
C ASN A 8 7.55 -17.14 -0.63
N MET A 9 8.50 -17.03 0.28
CA MET A 9 8.16 -16.78 1.68
C MET A 9 7.59 -15.37 1.74
N ALA A 10 6.30 -15.26 2.10
CA ALA A 10 5.77 -13.99 2.57
C ALA A 10 6.78 -13.40 3.56
N ARG A 11 7.39 -12.27 3.23
CA ARG A 11 8.39 -11.63 4.09
C ARG A 11 7.76 -11.46 5.47
N PRO A 12 8.42 -11.89 6.56
CA PRO A 12 7.89 -11.66 7.89
C PRO A 12 7.63 -10.16 8.02
N MET A 13 6.43 -9.80 8.52
CA MET A 13 6.07 -8.41 8.72
C MET A 13 7.14 -7.71 9.55
N LYS A 14 7.92 -6.83 8.91
CA LYS A 14 8.83 -5.94 9.63
C LYS A 14 7.98 -5.04 10.52
N LYS A 15 8.39 -4.86 11.77
CA LYS A 15 7.79 -3.82 12.64
C LYS A 15 8.01 -2.47 11.96
N ALA A 16 6.95 -1.67 11.88
CA ALA A 16 7.04 -0.31 11.35
C ALA A 16 8.16 0.48 12.02
N ARG A 17 8.87 1.29 11.25
CA ARG A 17 9.98 2.14 11.73
C ARG A 17 9.47 3.11 12.80
N LYS A 18 10.33 3.42 13.78
CA LYS A 18 10.01 4.48 14.75
C LYS A 18 9.80 5.80 14.00
N GLY A 19 8.60 6.38 14.13
CA GLY A 19 8.26 7.65 13.46
C GLY A 19 7.24 7.54 12.33
N THR A 20 6.97 6.35 11.78
CA THR A 20 5.97 6.15 10.71
C THR A 20 4.59 6.70 11.08
N PHE A 21 4.14 6.49 12.33
CA PHE A 21 2.88 7.05 12.83
C PHE A 21 2.89 8.59 12.84
N GLY A 22 3.98 9.20 13.35
CA GLY A 22 4.12 10.67 13.36
C GLY A 22 4.14 11.26 11.96
N ARG A 23 4.82 10.60 11.01
CA ARG A 23 4.84 10.98 9.60
C ARG A 23 3.46 10.89 8.96
N LEU A 24 2.71 9.81 9.22
CA LEU A 24 1.34 9.63 8.74
C LEU A 24 0.41 10.74 9.25
N ILE A 25 0.41 10.98 10.56
CA ILE A 25 -0.38 12.06 11.18
C ILE A 25 0.05 13.42 10.60
N GLY A 26 1.34 13.65 10.39
CA GLY A 26 1.86 14.86 9.75
C GLY A 26 1.29 15.08 8.34
N TYR A 27 1.19 14.04 7.52
CA TYR A 27 0.55 14.12 6.20
C TYR A 27 -0.94 14.46 6.31
N VAL A 28 -1.69 13.78 7.20
CA VAL A 28 -3.13 14.01 7.38
C VAL A 28 -3.37 15.43 7.91
N THR A 29 -2.63 15.87 8.92
CA THR A 29 -2.82 17.21 9.53
C THR A 29 -2.35 18.34 8.62
N LYS A 30 -1.30 18.15 7.82
CA LYS A 30 -0.81 19.14 6.87
C LYS A 30 -1.87 19.55 5.84
N TYR A 31 -2.63 18.56 5.33
CA TYR A 31 -3.59 18.79 4.26
C TYR A 31 -5.04 18.98 4.75
N TYR A 32 -5.40 18.46 5.95
CA TYR A 32 -6.80 18.39 6.43
C TYR A 32 -6.96 18.90 7.86
N LYS A 33 -6.15 19.90 8.27
CA LYS A 33 -6.12 20.42 9.66
C LYS A 33 -7.51 20.81 10.18
N LYS A 34 -8.30 21.55 9.38
CA LYS A 34 -9.65 22.02 9.80
C LYS A 34 -10.61 20.86 9.99
N GLN A 35 -10.62 19.91 9.04
CA GLN A 35 -11.48 18.73 9.11
C GLN A 35 -11.08 17.82 10.28
N PHE A 36 -9.78 17.67 10.53
CA PHE A 36 -9.28 16.87 11.65
C PHE A 36 -9.69 17.46 13.01
N ILE A 37 -9.62 18.78 13.17
CA ILE A 37 -10.09 19.47 14.39
C ILE A 37 -11.60 19.29 14.56
N LEU A 38 -12.39 19.43 13.50
CA LEU A 38 -13.83 19.18 13.53
C LEU A 38 -14.15 17.74 13.95
N VAL A 39 -13.46 16.77 13.35
CA VAL A 39 -13.63 15.34 13.69
C VAL A 39 -13.28 15.10 15.16
N LEU A 40 -12.18 15.65 15.66
CA LEU A 40 -11.77 15.52 17.05
C LEU A 40 -12.82 16.11 18.00
N ALA A 41 -13.36 17.29 17.70
CA ALA A 41 -14.44 17.90 18.48
C ALA A 41 -15.71 17.03 18.47
N CYS A 42 -16.09 16.50 17.31
CA CYS A 42 -17.22 15.56 17.20
C CYS A 42 -16.98 14.26 17.97
N ILE A 43 -15.76 13.71 17.95
CA ILE A 43 -15.39 12.52 18.74
C ILE A 43 -15.55 12.79 20.23
N ILE A 44 -15.01 13.92 20.72
CA ILE A 44 -15.09 14.30 22.14
C ILE A 44 -16.57 14.43 22.56
N PHE A 45 -17.35 15.15 21.77
CA PHE A 45 -18.78 15.35 22.10
C PHE A 45 -19.58 14.04 22.05
N SER A 46 -19.39 13.22 21.02
CA SER A 46 -20.06 11.92 20.89
C SER A 46 -19.64 10.96 22.02
N ALA A 47 -18.38 10.95 22.41
CA ALA A 47 -17.88 10.14 23.52
C ALA A 47 -18.49 10.58 24.86
N LEU A 48 -18.58 11.89 25.11
CA LEU A 48 -19.23 12.44 26.28
C LEU A 48 -20.74 12.06 26.31
N ALA A 49 -21.46 12.27 25.21
CA ALA A 49 -22.86 11.90 25.08
C ALA A 49 -23.10 10.40 25.35
N THR A 50 -22.14 9.55 24.98
CA THR A 50 -22.20 8.10 25.22
C THR A 50 -21.88 7.73 26.67
N ALA A 51 -21.05 8.51 27.37
CA ALA A 51 -20.65 8.23 28.77
C ALA A 51 -21.64 8.77 29.82
N LEU A 52 -22.41 9.81 29.50
CA LEU A 52 -23.30 10.49 30.43
C LEU A 52 -24.59 9.74 30.84
N PRO A 53 -25.14 8.76 30.11
CA PRO A 53 -26.39 8.10 30.48
C PRO A 53 -26.43 7.56 31.90
N GLY A 54 -25.29 7.10 32.44
CA GLY A 54 -25.21 6.63 33.81
C GLY A 54 -25.57 7.68 34.85
N VAL A 55 -25.14 8.95 34.64
CA VAL A 55 -25.46 10.08 35.53
C VAL A 55 -26.95 10.45 35.46
N PHE A 56 -27.50 10.50 34.23
CA PHE A 56 -28.93 10.79 34.05
C PHE A 56 -29.81 9.65 34.60
N GLN A 57 -29.40 8.40 34.43
CA GLN A 57 -30.09 7.25 34.97
C GLN A 57 -30.15 7.29 36.51
N GLN A 58 -29.04 7.69 37.15
CA GLN A 58 -29.00 7.90 38.60
C GLN A 58 -30.01 8.97 39.01
N SER A 59 -30.02 10.14 38.35
CA SER A 59 -30.94 11.23 38.66
C SER A 59 -32.42 10.79 38.57
N VAL A 60 -32.79 10.05 37.51
CA VAL A 60 -34.14 9.51 37.33
C VAL A 60 -34.48 8.51 38.44
N LEU A 61 -33.56 7.58 38.76
CA LEU A 61 -33.81 6.58 39.82
C LEU A 61 -33.92 7.22 41.21
N THR A 62 -33.08 8.23 41.49
CA THR A 62 -33.17 8.99 42.75
C THR A 62 -34.53 9.72 42.86
N SER A 63 -34.98 10.40 41.80
CA SER A 63 -36.28 11.05 41.79
C SER A 63 -37.42 10.03 41.97
N ALA A 64 -37.32 8.85 41.36
CA ALA A 64 -38.31 7.78 41.52
C ALA A 64 -38.31 7.21 42.96
N GLN A 65 -37.13 7.06 43.57
CA GLN A 65 -36.99 6.64 44.97
C GLN A 65 -37.60 7.68 45.94
N ASP A 66 -37.34 8.97 45.71
CA ASP A 66 -37.95 10.04 46.50
C ASP A 66 -39.48 9.98 46.42
N GLY A 67 -40.05 9.79 45.20
CA GLY A 67 -41.49 9.62 45.03
C GLY A 67 -42.07 8.41 45.78
N TYR A 68 -41.29 7.31 45.82
CA TYR A 68 -41.68 6.14 46.64
C TYR A 68 -41.68 6.46 48.14
N TYR A 69 -40.72 7.20 48.65
CA TYR A 69 -40.63 7.59 50.05
C TYR A 69 -41.67 8.62 50.42
N LEU A 70 -42.02 9.55 49.53
CA LEU A 70 -43.16 10.48 49.74
C LEU A 70 -44.54 9.76 49.89
N ALA A 71 -44.67 8.64 49.14
CA ALA A 71 -45.91 7.82 49.28
C ALA A 71 -45.84 6.83 50.44
N ASN A 72 -44.69 6.51 50.99
CA ASN A 72 -44.52 5.52 52.07
C ASN A 72 -43.51 6.04 53.14
N PRO A 73 -43.85 7.04 53.93
CA PRO A 73 -42.94 7.68 54.89
C PRO A 73 -42.42 6.78 55.98
N ASP A 74 -43.11 5.65 56.24
CA ASP A 74 -42.68 4.60 57.15
C ASP A 74 -41.46 3.79 56.62
N LYS A 75 -41.13 3.90 55.34
CA LYS A 75 -40.00 3.24 54.71
C LYS A 75 -38.75 4.11 54.58
N ILE A 76 -38.80 5.37 54.99
CA ILE A 76 -37.65 6.26 55.03
C ILE A 76 -36.62 5.74 56.03
N THR A 77 -35.40 5.67 55.66
CA THR A 77 -34.26 5.36 56.52
C THR A 77 -33.35 6.56 56.64
N VAL A 78 -32.68 6.73 57.78
CA VAL A 78 -31.76 7.84 58.03
C VAL A 78 -30.53 7.63 57.18
N SER A 79 -30.16 8.63 56.35
CA SER A 79 -28.97 8.63 55.53
C SER A 79 -27.70 8.84 56.36
N ASP A 80 -26.55 8.37 55.84
CA ASP A 80 -25.24 8.54 56.52
C ASP A 80 -24.88 10.02 56.65
N GLU A 81 -25.29 10.85 55.68
CA GLU A 81 -25.08 12.28 55.71
C GLU A 81 -25.79 12.93 56.96
N ILE A 82 -27.01 12.53 57.29
CA ILE A 82 -27.70 12.99 58.48
C ILE A 82 -27.10 12.41 59.74
N LYS A 83 -26.63 11.14 59.74
CA LYS A 83 -25.94 10.53 60.88
C LYS A 83 -24.61 11.25 61.20
N GLU A 84 -23.84 11.65 60.18
CA GLU A 84 -22.58 12.35 60.33
C GLU A 84 -22.76 13.83 60.70
N GLU A 85 -23.79 14.48 60.14
CA GLU A 85 -24.07 15.89 60.41
C GLU A 85 -24.68 16.11 61.83
N PHE A 86 -25.48 15.14 62.31
CA PHE A 86 -26.18 15.21 63.59
C PHE A 86 -25.95 13.96 64.46
N PRO A 87 -24.70 13.64 64.83
CA PRO A 87 -24.35 12.42 65.55
C PRO A 87 -24.91 12.39 67.00
N GLU A 88 -25.27 13.55 67.54
CA GLU A 88 -25.80 13.70 68.91
C GLU A 88 -27.29 13.45 68.98
N LEU A 89 -28.01 13.42 67.83
CA LEU A 89 -29.43 13.21 67.78
C LEU A 89 -29.84 11.72 67.91
N SER A 90 -30.96 11.43 68.54
CA SER A 90 -31.49 10.08 68.50
C SER A 90 -31.94 9.67 67.11
N TYR A 91 -32.02 8.36 66.83
CA TYR A 91 -32.46 7.85 65.55
C TYR A 91 -33.79 8.45 65.06
N GLU A 92 -34.77 8.64 66.03
CA GLU A 92 -36.05 9.25 65.69
C GLU A 92 -35.89 10.72 65.27
N GLU A 93 -35.04 11.49 65.93
CA GLU A 93 -34.74 12.89 65.57
C GLU A 93 -34.03 13.01 64.28
N GLN A 94 -33.07 12.12 64.03
CA GLN A 94 -32.38 12.00 62.72
C GLN A 94 -33.39 11.66 61.61
N LEU A 95 -34.33 10.77 61.84
CA LEU A 95 -35.37 10.41 60.89
C LEU A 95 -36.29 11.61 60.56
N VAL A 96 -36.56 12.46 61.54
CA VAL A 96 -37.31 13.71 61.31
C VAL A 96 -36.52 14.64 60.41
N LYS A 97 -35.22 14.75 60.61
CA LYS A 97 -34.32 15.56 59.75
C LYS A 97 -34.25 15.02 58.31
N GLU A 98 -34.24 13.73 58.13
CA GLU A 98 -34.27 13.10 56.79
C GLU A 98 -35.59 13.40 56.07
N LYS A 99 -36.73 13.33 56.81
CA LYS A 99 -38.03 13.71 56.29
C LYS A 99 -38.12 15.20 55.95
N GLU A 100 -37.55 16.10 56.77
CA GLU A 100 -37.50 17.54 56.50
C GLU A 100 -36.66 17.80 55.23
N LYS A 101 -35.51 17.13 55.06
CA LYS A 101 -34.66 17.24 53.88
C LYS A 101 -35.37 16.79 52.60
N LEU A 102 -36.10 15.68 52.64
CA LEU A 102 -36.93 15.20 51.54
C LEU A 102 -38.05 16.19 51.17
N LEU A 103 -38.75 16.71 52.15
CA LEU A 103 -39.79 17.69 51.92
C LEU A 103 -39.29 19.02 51.38
N SER A 104 -38.18 19.52 51.90
CA SER A 104 -37.55 20.74 51.39
C SER A 104 -37.07 20.61 49.96
N LYS A 105 -36.54 19.43 49.58
CA LYS A 105 -36.10 19.13 48.20
C LYS A 105 -37.25 19.24 47.19
N TRP A 106 -38.47 18.91 47.61
CA TRP A 106 -39.66 18.91 46.75
C TRP A 106 -40.63 20.05 47.04
N ASP A 107 -40.24 21.03 47.88
CA ASP A 107 -41.02 22.20 48.26
C ASP A 107 -42.43 21.83 48.85
N LEU A 108 -42.40 20.86 49.75
CA LEU A 108 -43.61 20.31 50.40
C LEU A 108 -43.67 20.69 51.87
N GLU A 109 -44.92 20.89 52.40
CA GLU A 109 -45.13 21.14 53.80
C GLU A 109 -45.06 19.85 54.69
N ALA A 110 -44.61 19.97 55.92
CA ALA A 110 -44.48 18.87 56.87
C ALA A 110 -45.78 18.04 57.03
N SER A 111 -46.92 18.70 56.97
CA SER A 111 -48.25 18.07 56.98
C SER A 111 -48.48 17.01 55.90
N SER A 112 -47.73 17.04 54.84
CA SER A 112 -47.76 16.08 53.70
C SER A 112 -47.33 14.65 54.06
N LEU A 113 -46.58 14.48 55.18
CA LEU A 113 -46.08 13.15 55.61
C LEU A 113 -46.75 12.71 56.91
N ASP A 114 -47.42 13.64 57.69
CA ASP A 114 -47.99 13.35 59.00
C ASP A 114 -49.23 12.43 58.93
N ASN A 115 -49.93 12.38 57.80
CA ASN A 115 -51.14 11.58 57.57
C ASN A 115 -50.88 10.24 56.83
N GLY A 116 -49.69 9.68 56.95
CA GLY A 116 -49.34 8.40 56.29
C GLY A 116 -48.79 8.54 54.89
N GLY A 117 -48.30 9.72 54.50
CA GLY A 117 -47.69 10.02 53.22
C GLY A 117 -48.65 10.53 52.13
N LEU A 118 -48.12 10.98 51.04
CA LEU A 118 -48.90 11.40 49.88
C LEU A 118 -49.54 10.17 49.19
N ALA A 119 -50.75 10.36 48.68
CA ALA A 119 -51.32 9.35 47.80
C ALA A 119 -50.34 9.04 46.66
N SER A 120 -50.17 7.79 46.27
CA SER A 120 -49.22 7.36 45.29
C SER A 120 -49.29 8.18 43.96
N LYS A 121 -50.50 8.66 43.62
CA LYS A 121 -50.69 9.51 42.43
C LYS A 121 -50.17 10.92 42.66
N ASP A 122 -50.29 11.47 43.84
CA ASP A 122 -49.78 12.83 44.13
C ASP A 122 -48.26 12.82 44.31
N ALA A 123 -47.72 11.80 44.96
CA ALA A 123 -46.29 11.58 45.05
C ALA A 123 -45.66 11.46 43.65
N LEU A 124 -46.31 10.70 42.73
CA LEU A 124 -45.87 10.62 41.35
C LEU A 124 -45.92 11.98 40.63
N ASN A 125 -47.03 12.72 40.80
CA ASN A 125 -47.18 14.03 40.16
C ASN A 125 -46.11 15.04 40.63
N THR A 126 -45.63 14.91 41.86
CA THR A 126 -44.57 15.76 42.43
C THR A 126 -43.21 15.52 41.75
N VAL A 127 -42.82 14.24 41.54
CA VAL A 127 -41.50 13.90 41.00
C VAL A 127 -41.48 13.82 39.46
N LEU A 128 -42.63 13.62 38.82
CA LEU A 128 -42.77 13.44 37.38
C LEU A 128 -42.16 14.59 36.55
N PRO A 129 -42.33 15.88 36.88
CA PRO A 129 -41.72 16.98 36.13
C PRO A 129 -40.20 16.92 36.12
N SER A 130 -39.55 16.55 37.23
CA SER A 130 -38.10 16.38 37.34
C SER A 130 -37.62 15.22 36.45
N ILE A 131 -38.32 14.09 36.48
CA ILE A 131 -38.01 12.94 35.63
C ILE A 131 -38.14 13.31 34.14
N ILE A 132 -39.27 13.97 33.76
CA ILE A 132 -39.51 14.40 32.39
C ILE A 132 -38.40 15.37 31.94
N ASN A 133 -38.03 16.36 32.75
CA ASN A 133 -36.96 17.30 32.42
C ASN A 133 -35.64 16.60 32.24
N THR A 134 -35.26 15.68 33.11
CA THR A 134 -34.03 14.88 33.00
C THR A 134 -33.99 14.07 31.69
N VAL A 135 -35.13 13.41 31.36
CA VAL A 135 -35.24 12.65 30.10
C VAL A 135 -35.17 13.53 28.88
N LEU A 136 -35.84 14.72 28.90
CA LEU A 136 -35.78 15.67 27.79
C LEU A 136 -34.34 16.18 27.54
N VAL A 137 -33.63 16.54 28.62
CA VAL A 137 -32.20 16.94 28.50
C VAL A 137 -31.38 15.81 27.92
N LEU A 138 -31.57 14.58 28.34
CA LEU A 138 -30.87 13.41 27.81
C LEU A 138 -31.18 13.19 26.32
N ILE A 139 -32.44 13.34 25.91
CA ILE A 139 -32.84 13.25 24.48
C ILE A 139 -32.08 14.30 23.65
N VAL A 140 -32.04 15.56 24.13
CA VAL A 140 -31.32 16.62 23.44
C VAL A 140 -29.82 16.29 23.32
N VAL A 141 -29.18 15.82 24.39
CA VAL A 141 -27.79 15.39 24.39
C VAL A 141 -27.55 14.27 23.36
N TYR A 142 -28.46 13.28 23.31
CA TYR A 142 -28.36 12.20 22.34
C TYR A 142 -28.56 12.65 20.88
N VAL A 143 -29.48 13.56 20.61
CA VAL A 143 -29.70 14.11 19.27
C VAL A 143 -28.44 14.82 18.77
N PHE A 144 -27.84 15.66 19.62
CA PHE A 144 -26.57 16.30 19.29
C PHE A 144 -25.40 15.30 19.15
N GLY A 145 -25.38 14.28 20.02
CA GLY A 145 -24.41 13.17 19.92
C GLY A 145 -24.52 12.42 18.59
N LEU A 146 -25.75 12.15 18.13
CA LEU A 146 -26.01 11.51 16.84
C LEU A 146 -25.57 12.38 15.67
N ILE A 147 -25.87 13.68 15.70
CA ILE A 147 -25.43 14.64 14.69
C ILE A 147 -23.89 14.71 14.65
N ALA A 148 -23.24 14.72 15.82
CA ALA A 148 -21.77 14.70 15.91
C ALA A 148 -21.18 13.41 15.35
N ALA A 149 -21.72 12.23 15.69
CA ALA A 149 -21.28 10.95 15.17
C ALA A 149 -21.47 10.85 13.64
N PHE A 150 -22.60 11.32 13.12
CA PHE A 150 -22.83 11.38 11.66
C PHE A 150 -21.85 12.30 10.97
N THR A 151 -21.62 13.51 11.50
CA THR A 151 -20.67 14.48 10.95
C THR A 151 -19.25 13.94 10.97
N GLN A 152 -18.84 13.31 12.07
CA GLN A 152 -17.54 12.62 12.20
C GLN A 152 -17.36 11.58 11.11
N THR A 153 -18.30 10.64 10.98
CA THR A 153 -18.21 9.50 10.05
C THR A 153 -18.17 9.99 8.61
N ARG A 154 -19.05 10.93 8.24
CA ARG A 154 -19.08 11.53 6.91
C ARG A 154 -17.77 12.27 6.58
N THR A 155 -17.30 13.10 7.50
CA THR A 155 -16.05 13.88 7.30
C THR A 155 -14.86 12.96 7.19
N MET A 156 -14.75 11.91 8.03
CA MET A 156 -13.67 10.93 7.95
C MET A 156 -13.70 10.13 6.66
N ALA A 157 -14.86 9.77 6.14
CA ALA A 157 -14.97 9.08 4.85
C ALA A 157 -14.39 9.95 3.72
N VAL A 158 -14.76 11.24 3.65
CA VAL A 158 -14.25 12.16 2.64
C VAL A 158 -12.74 12.38 2.80
N VAL A 159 -12.27 12.72 4.02
CA VAL A 159 -10.84 12.94 4.30
C VAL A 159 -10.01 11.73 3.92
N THR A 160 -10.47 10.54 4.29
CA THR A 160 -9.75 9.29 3.96
C THR A 160 -9.63 9.08 2.47
N GLN A 161 -10.72 9.23 1.69
CA GLN A 161 -10.68 8.98 0.23
C GLN A 161 -9.79 10.00 -0.49
N VAL A 162 -9.87 11.29 -0.12
CA VAL A 162 -9.01 12.32 -0.73
C VAL A 162 -7.54 12.12 -0.32
N PHE A 163 -7.28 11.71 0.92
CA PHE A 163 -5.94 11.33 1.37
C PHE A 163 -5.38 10.14 0.57
N LEU A 164 -6.15 9.07 0.37
CA LEU A 164 -5.72 7.91 -0.41
C LEU A 164 -5.51 8.25 -1.89
N HIS A 165 -6.37 9.10 -2.46
CA HIS A 165 -6.15 9.62 -3.82
C HIS A 165 -4.79 10.33 -3.91
N LYS A 166 -4.48 11.21 -2.96
CA LYS A 166 -3.19 11.91 -2.91
C LYS A 166 -2.02 10.95 -2.77
N MET A 167 -2.14 9.93 -1.90
CA MET A 167 -1.09 8.93 -1.70
C MET A 167 -0.83 8.14 -2.99
N ARG A 168 -1.88 7.66 -3.67
CA ARG A 168 -1.73 6.94 -4.96
C ARG A 168 -1.05 7.82 -6.02
N THR A 169 -1.43 9.10 -6.11
CA THR A 169 -0.80 10.05 -7.04
C THR A 169 0.68 10.24 -6.73
N LEU A 170 1.04 10.41 -5.44
CA LEU A 170 2.44 10.55 -5.02
C LEU A 170 3.25 9.29 -5.31
N MET A 171 2.70 8.11 -4.99
CA MET A 171 3.37 6.83 -5.28
C MET A 171 3.58 6.62 -6.77
N PHE A 172 2.56 6.89 -7.59
CA PHE A 172 2.67 6.74 -9.05
C PHE A 172 3.67 7.72 -9.63
N GLY A 173 3.64 8.99 -9.20
CA GLY A 173 4.63 9.99 -9.60
C GLY A 173 6.05 9.59 -9.20
N LYS A 174 6.23 9.07 -7.98
CA LYS A 174 7.52 8.58 -7.52
C LYS A 174 8.01 7.39 -8.35
N MET A 175 7.14 6.43 -8.62
CA MET A 175 7.45 5.24 -9.43
C MET A 175 7.97 5.62 -10.81
N GLN A 176 7.43 6.68 -11.44
CA GLN A 176 7.89 7.16 -12.75
C GLN A 176 9.31 7.78 -12.71
N THR A 177 9.81 8.14 -11.54
CA THR A 177 11.15 8.72 -11.38
C THR A 177 12.21 7.71 -10.92
N LEU A 178 11.83 6.46 -10.67
CA LEU A 178 12.76 5.44 -10.20
C LEU A 178 13.63 4.88 -11.33
N PRO A 179 14.89 4.52 -11.02
CA PRO A 179 15.78 3.88 -12.00
C PRO A 179 15.28 2.47 -12.35
N ILE A 180 15.64 1.98 -13.54
CA ILE A 180 15.30 0.62 -14.00
C ILE A 180 15.78 -0.45 -13.02
N LYS A 181 16.92 -0.24 -12.35
CA LYS A 181 17.45 -1.11 -11.28
C LYS A 181 16.39 -1.46 -10.22
N TYR A 182 15.50 -0.53 -9.88
CA TYR A 182 14.43 -0.77 -8.92
C TYR A 182 13.47 -1.86 -9.43
N PHE A 183 13.05 -1.77 -10.70
CA PHE A 183 12.13 -2.73 -11.33
C PHE A 183 12.77 -4.09 -11.57
N ASP A 184 14.06 -4.14 -11.86
CA ASP A 184 14.81 -5.38 -12.05
C ASP A 184 15.05 -6.14 -10.73
N THR A 185 15.12 -5.41 -9.60
CA THR A 185 15.38 -5.99 -8.28
C THR A 185 14.12 -6.31 -7.49
N HIS A 186 12.98 -5.70 -7.83
CA HIS A 186 11.69 -5.88 -7.14
C HIS A 186 10.70 -6.62 -8.04
N LYS A 187 9.93 -7.54 -7.44
CA LYS A 187 8.89 -8.26 -8.17
C LYS A 187 7.71 -7.34 -8.47
N HIS A 188 7.14 -7.45 -9.66
CA HIS A 188 5.95 -6.68 -10.06
C HIS A 188 4.78 -6.86 -9.10
N GLY A 189 4.56 -8.07 -8.56
CA GLY A 189 3.53 -8.36 -7.57
C GLY A 189 3.74 -7.62 -6.24
N ASP A 190 4.99 -7.46 -5.79
CA ASP A 190 5.32 -6.70 -4.58
C ASP A 190 5.01 -5.19 -4.79
N ILE A 191 5.36 -4.65 -5.96
CA ILE A 191 5.04 -3.26 -6.33
C ILE A 191 3.53 -3.05 -6.40
N MET A 192 2.80 -3.97 -7.03
CA MET A 192 1.33 -3.90 -7.10
C MET A 192 0.67 -3.98 -5.72
N SER A 193 1.24 -4.75 -4.78
CA SER A 193 0.74 -4.86 -3.42
C SER A 193 0.71 -3.52 -2.68
N HIS A 194 1.62 -2.58 -3.00
CA HIS A 194 1.57 -1.22 -2.44
C HIS A 194 0.30 -0.46 -2.85
N TYR A 195 -0.17 -0.66 -4.10
CA TYR A 195 -1.37 0.01 -4.63
C TYR A 195 -2.69 -0.65 -4.22
N THR A 196 -2.65 -1.91 -3.83
CA THR A 196 -3.83 -2.70 -3.43
C THR A 196 -3.87 -2.89 -1.91
N ASN A 197 -3.09 -3.81 -1.38
CA ASN A 197 -3.16 -4.25 0.01
C ASN A 197 -2.71 -3.16 0.99
N ASP A 198 -1.58 -2.49 0.71
CA ASP A 198 -1.03 -1.49 1.63
C ASP A 198 -1.91 -0.24 1.70
N ILE A 199 -2.44 0.19 0.56
CA ILE A 199 -3.41 1.29 0.50
C ILE A 199 -4.70 0.92 1.25
N ASP A 200 -5.16 -0.33 1.19
CA ASP A 200 -6.39 -0.75 1.89
C ASP A 200 -6.18 -0.83 3.41
N THR A 201 -5.06 -1.36 3.86
CA THR A 201 -4.70 -1.33 5.29
C THR A 201 -4.53 0.09 5.81
N LEU A 202 -3.96 1.00 5.01
CA LEU A 202 -3.86 2.42 5.33
C LEU A 202 -5.23 3.09 5.40
N ARG A 203 -6.16 2.74 4.50
CA ARG A 203 -7.56 3.16 4.53
C ARG A 203 -8.20 2.79 5.86
N GLN A 204 -8.11 1.52 6.26
CA GLN A 204 -8.67 1.02 7.51
C GLN A 204 -8.06 1.72 8.73
N LEU A 205 -6.75 1.95 8.74
CA LEU A 205 -6.06 2.65 9.80
C LEU A 205 -6.59 4.08 9.98
N VAL A 206 -6.68 4.86 8.89
CA VAL A 206 -7.08 6.26 8.95
C VAL A 206 -8.58 6.42 9.17
N SER A 207 -9.44 5.63 8.48
CA SER A 207 -10.89 5.81 8.54
C SER A 207 -11.54 5.23 9.80
N GLN A 208 -10.97 4.18 10.37
CA GLN A 208 -11.61 3.42 11.45
C GLN A 208 -10.73 3.34 12.71
N SER A 209 -9.49 2.83 12.57
CA SER A 209 -8.69 2.46 13.74
C SER A 209 -8.26 3.67 14.56
N ILE A 210 -7.79 4.75 13.94
CA ILE A 210 -7.39 5.98 14.65
C ILE A 210 -8.59 6.66 15.31
N PRO A 211 -9.73 6.92 14.64
CA PRO A 211 -10.90 7.49 15.29
C PRO A 211 -11.41 6.63 16.43
N GLN A 212 -11.53 5.31 16.24
CA GLN A 212 -12.00 4.38 17.26
C GLN A 212 -11.07 4.34 18.48
N LEU A 213 -9.76 4.35 18.26
CA LEU A 213 -8.77 4.44 19.35
C LEU A 213 -9.01 5.69 20.20
N ILE A 214 -9.14 6.86 19.56
CA ILE A 214 -9.35 8.14 20.24
C ILE A 214 -10.69 8.10 21.01
N THR A 215 -11.76 7.65 20.37
CA THR A 215 -13.09 7.53 20.99
C THR A 215 -13.05 6.62 22.22
N SER A 216 -12.45 5.42 22.10
CA SER A 216 -12.37 4.48 23.23
C SER A 216 -11.53 5.04 24.38
N CYS A 217 -10.40 5.71 24.08
CA CYS A 217 -9.58 6.34 25.12
C CYS A 217 -10.36 7.42 25.87
N ILE A 218 -11.12 8.27 25.16
CA ILE A 218 -11.92 9.32 25.78
C ILE A 218 -13.04 8.71 26.66
N ILE A 219 -13.76 7.72 26.13
CA ILE A 219 -14.84 7.04 26.90
C ILE A 219 -14.26 6.38 28.15
N ILE A 220 -13.15 5.66 28.05
CA ILE A 220 -12.47 5.02 29.19
C ILE A 220 -12.12 6.07 30.25
N LEU A 221 -11.54 7.19 29.87
CA LEU A 221 -11.16 8.27 30.79
C LEU A 221 -12.38 8.90 31.47
N VAL A 222 -13.42 9.24 30.71
CA VAL A 222 -14.64 9.86 31.22
C VAL A 222 -15.40 8.90 32.13
N VAL A 223 -15.59 7.65 31.68
CA VAL A 223 -16.32 6.65 32.50
C VAL A 223 -15.53 6.32 33.78
N SER A 224 -14.19 6.22 33.71
CA SER A 224 -13.36 6.04 34.92
C SER A 224 -13.55 7.18 35.93
N PHE A 225 -13.58 8.43 35.44
CA PHE A 225 -13.78 9.59 36.27
C PHE A 225 -15.19 9.55 36.93
N ILE A 226 -16.22 9.24 36.14
CA ILE A 226 -17.62 9.11 36.68
C ILE A 226 -17.72 7.96 37.67
N MET A 227 -17.03 6.83 37.43
CA MET A 227 -17.03 5.71 38.37
C MET A 227 -16.36 6.08 39.71
N LEU A 228 -15.23 6.80 39.67
CA LEU A 228 -14.59 7.33 40.89
C LEU A 228 -15.48 8.37 41.60
N TYR A 229 -16.23 9.14 40.83
CA TYR A 229 -17.19 10.09 41.39
C TYR A 229 -18.29 9.39 42.19
N PHE A 230 -18.78 8.21 41.75
CA PHE A 230 -19.82 7.46 42.41
C PHE A 230 -19.34 6.59 43.57
N SER A 231 -18.29 5.78 43.39
CA SER A 231 -17.76 4.90 44.42
C SER A 231 -16.35 4.43 44.15
N LEU A 232 -15.45 4.67 45.07
CA LEU A 232 -14.08 4.17 45.01
C LEU A 232 -14.06 2.64 45.17
N TRP A 233 -14.85 2.09 46.12
CA TRP A 233 -14.88 0.66 46.41
C TRP A 233 -15.27 -0.16 45.18
N LEU A 234 -16.36 0.19 44.51
CA LEU A 234 -16.79 -0.50 43.30
C LEU A 234 -15.82 -0.30 42.15
N THR A 235 -15.19 0.87 42.02
CA THR A 235 -14.17 1.14 41.01
C THR A 235 -12.97 0.25 41.19
N LEU A 236 -12.50 -0.02 42.41
CA LEU A 236 -11.42 -0.96 42.67
C LEU A 236 -11.74 -2.39 42.22
N VAL A 237 -13.00 -2.84 42.44
CA VAL A 237 -13.48 -4.14 41.93
C VAL A 237 -13.43 -4.20 40.42
N VAL A 238 -13.81 -3.12 39.71
CA VAL A 238 -13.73 -3.04 38.23
C VAL A 238 -12.28 -3.08 37.78
N ILE A 239 -11.39 -2.32 38.40
CA ILE A 239 -9.94 -2.32 38.05
C ILE A 239 -9.37 -3.74 38.21
N PHE A 240 -9.71 -4.44 39.29
CA PHE A 240 -9.28 -5.84 39.49
C PHE A 240 -9.78 -6.74 38.36
N GLY A 241 -11.06 -6.66 37.99
CA GLY A 241 -11.62 -7.42 36.89
C GLY A 241 -10.95 -7.12 35.54
N VAL A 242 -10.64 -5.85 35.27
CA VAL A 242 -9.91 -5.44 34.06
C VAL A 242 -8.50 -5.99 34.03
N ILE A 243 -7.79 -5.99 35.15
CA ILE A 243 -6.44 -6.60 35.23
C ILE A 243 -6.52 -8.09 34.87
N LEU A 244 -7.52 -8.82 35.38
CA LEU A 244 -7.73 -10.23 35.00
C LEU A 244 -8.02 -10.39 33.50
N MET A 245 -8.82 -9.52 32.90
CA MET A 245 -9.09 -9.53 31.44
C MET A 245 -7.83 -9.26 30.63
N LEU A 246 -6.98 -8.31 31.04
CA LEU A 246 -5.72 -8.00 30.36
C LEU A 246 -4.73 -9.17 30.45
N ILE A 247 -4.66 -9.84 31.60
CA ILE A 247 -3.83 -11.05 31.78
C ILE A 247 -4.33 -12.18 30.87
N ALA A 248 -5.65 -12.43 30.84
CA ALA A 248 -6.25 -13.42 29.96
C ALA A 248 -5.99 -13.10 28.47
N SER A 249 -6.21 -11.84 28.08
CA SER A 249 -5.94 -11.38 26.71
C SER A 249 -4.49 -11.57 26.30
N LYS A 250 -3.53 -11.21 27.17
CA LYS A 250 -2.10 -11.39 26.91
C LYS A 250 -1.71 -12.88 26.79
N LYS A 251 -2.23 -13.74 27.66
CA LYS A 251 -1.90 -15.16 27.67
C LYS A 251 -2.48 -15.90 26.46
N ILE A 252 -3.74 -15.64 26.13
CA ILE A 252 -4.45 -16.29 25.01
C ILE A 252 -4.02 -15.66 23.68
N GLY A 253 -4.02 -14.33 23.57
CA GLY A 253 -3.65 -13.62 22.36
C GLY A 253 -2.19 -13.84 21.94
N GLY A 254 -1.27 -13.90 22.90
CA GLY A 254 0.15 -14.22 22.63
C GLY A 254 0.34 -15.63 22.05
N GLY A 255 -0.43 -16.61 22.52
CA GLY A 255 -0.47 -17.97 21.92
C GLY A 255 -1.00 -17.94 20.50
N GLY A 256 -2.09 -17.23 20.26
CA GLY A 256 -2.73 -17.10 18.94
C GLY A 256 -1.82 -16.49 17.87
N ALA A 257 -1.08 -15.43 18.20
CA ALA A 257 -0.19 -14.74 17.26
C ALA A 257 0.83 -15.67 16.58
N LYS A 258 1.41 -16.63 17.34
CA LYS A 258 2.35 -17.62 16.81
C LYS A 258 1.70 -18.51 15.73
N TYR A 259 0.48 -18.96 15.97
CA TYR A 259 -0.24 -19.85 15.05
C TYR A 259 -0.81 -19.09 13.86
N PHE A 260 -1.19 -17.82 14.02
CA PHE A 260 -1.55 -16.97 12.88
C PHE A 260 -0.38 -16.79 11.90
N ILE A 261 0.85 -16.60 12.40
CA ILE A 261 2.04 -16.55 11.54
C ILE A 261 2.24 -17.88 10.80
N ARG A 262 2.08 -19.01 11.49
CA ARG A 262 2.18 -20.35 10.84
C ARG A 262 1.11 -20.54 9.78
N GLN A 263 -0.13 -20.20 10.07
CA GLN A 263 -1.24 -20.24 9.12
C GLN A 263 -0.92 -19.41 7.88
N GLN A 264 -0.38 -18.21 8.04
CA GLN A 264 -0.04 -17.34 6.91
C GLN A 264 1.08 -17.92 6.04
N VAL A 265 2.07 -18.57 6.66
CA VAL A 265 3.15 -19.27 5.95
C VAL A 265 2.60 -20.49 5.20
N ALA A 266 1.71 -21.27 5.83
CA ALA A 266 1.09 -22.44 5.19
C ALA A 266 0.17 -22.03 4.04
N LEU A 267 -0.59 -20.95 4.19
CA LEU A 267 -1.43 -20.36 3.14
C LEU A 267 -0.58 -19.96 1.93
N GLY A 268 0.48 -19.18 2.15
CA GLY A 268 1.37 -18.77 1.06
C GLY A 268 2.06 -19.94 0.32
N LYS A 269 2.34 -21.06 1.02
CA LYS A 269 2.84 -22.28 0.37
C LYS A 269 1.78 -22.94 -0.50
N SER A 270 0.55 -23.03 0.00
CA SER A 270 -0.58 -23.61 -0.74
C SER A 270 -0.93 -22.77 -1.96
N GLU A 271 -1.00 -21.45 -1.83
CA GLU A 271 -1.26 -20.52 -2.94
C GLU A 271 -0.15 -20.59 -4.01
N GLY A 272 1.13 -20.57 -3.58
CA GLY A 272 2.26 -20.70 -4.52
C GLY A 272 2.24 -22.04 -5.29
N TYR A 273 1.86 -23.14 -4.64
CA TYR A 273 1.72 -24.43 -5.30
C TYR A 273 0.55 -24.43 -6.29
N ILE A 274 -0.60 -23.83 -5.94
CA ILE A 274 -1.74 -23.66 -6.85
C ILE A 274 -1.34 -22.88 -8.09
N GLU A 275 -0.65 -21.73 -7.90
CA GLU A 275 -0.16 -20.90 -9.01
C GLU A 275 0.78 -21.69 -9.94
N GLU A 276 1.73 -22.43 -9.36
CA GLU A 276 2.67 -23.27 -10.12
C GLU A 276 1.92 -24.36 -10.94
N MET A 277 0.95 -25.02 -10.32
CA MET A 277 0.18 -26.07 -11.01
C MET A 277 -0.76 -25.53 -12.08
N ILE A 278 -1.36 -24.34 -11.86
CA ILE A 278 -2.18 -23.67 -12.89
C ILE A 278 -1.31 -23.30 -14.09
N ASN A 279 -0.15 -22.70 -13.87
CA ASN A 279 0.79 -22.34 -14.94
C ASN A 279 1.34 -23.58 -15.66
N GLY A 280 1.62 -24.65 -14.90
CA GLY A 280 2.12 -25.93 -15.40
C GLY A 280 1.05 -26.92 -15.83
N GLN A 281 -0.24 -26.56 -15.90
CA GLN A 281 -1.35 -27.50 -16.11
C GLN A 281 -1.23 -28.37 -17.38
N LYS A 282 -0.69 -27.77 -18.47
CA LYS A 282 -0.43 -28.49 -19.71
C LYS A 282 0.60 -29.61 -19.50
N VAL A 283 1.64 -29.35 -18.70
CA VAL A 283 2.69 -30.33 -18.38
C VAL A 283 2.12 -31.43 -17.50
N VAL A 284 1.35 -31.08 -16.45
CA VAL A 284 0.67 -32.05 -15.58
C VAL A 284 -0.19 -33.00 -16.41
N LYS A 285 -0.95 -32.46 -17.39
CA LYS A 285 -1.84 -33.25 -18.27
C LYS A 285 -1.08 -34.16 -19.20
N VAL A 286 -0.02 -33.66 -19.87
CA VAL A 286 0.75 -34.43 -20.83
C VAL A 286 1.45 -35.64 -20.16
N PHE A 287 1.91 -35.46 -18.92
CA PHE A 287 2.60 -36.52 -18.18
C PHE A 287 1.68 -37.33 -17.26
N ASN A 288 0.34 -37.08 -17.27
CA ASN A 288 -0.66 -37.74 -16.43
C ASN A 288 -0.30 -37.73 -14.92
N HIS A 289 0.20 -36.60 -14.43
CA HIS A 289 0.65 -36.46 -13.04
C HIS A 289 -0.42 -35.86 -12.10
N GLU A 290 -1.71 -35.81 -12.53
CA GLU A 290 -2.81 -35.28 -11.72
C GLU A 290 -2.94 -35.96 -10.35
N PRO A 291 -2.82 -37.30 -10.23
CA PRO A 291 -2.93 -37.94 -8.92
C PRO A 291 -1.83 -37.47 -7.94
N LYS A 292 -0.58 -37.40 -8.43
CA LYS A 292 0.55 -36.97 -7.62
C LYS A 292 0.46 -35.47 -7.22
N THR A 293 0.00 -34.62 -8.16
CA THR A 293 -0.24 -33.22 -7.92
C THR A 293 -1.33 -33.01 -6.86
N LYS A 294 -2.39 -33.83 -6.91
CA LYS A 294 -3.46 -33.81 -5.92
C LYS A 294 -2.97 -34.24 -4.54
N GLU A 295 -2.20 -35.32 -4.45
CA GLU A 295 -1.62 -35.81 -3.19
C GLU A 295 -0.76 -34.77 -2.51
N GLU A 296 0.11 -34.08 -3.26
CA GLU A 296 0.95 -33.00 -2.69
C GLU A 296 0.11 -31.80 -2.28
N PHE A 297 -0.92 -31.43 -3.05
CA PHE A 297 -1.85 -30.39 -2.63
C PHE A 297 -2.59 -30.75 -1.34
N GLU A 298 -3.08 -31.97 -1.22
CA GLU A 298 -3.76 -32.48 -0.01
C GLU A 298 -2.83 -32.37 1.21
N ARG A 299 -1.57 -32.76 1.07
CA ARG A 299 -0.56 -32.64 2.13
C ARG A 299 -0.36 -31.17 2.59
N LEU A 300 -0.25 -30.22 1.63
CA LEU A 300 -0.11 -28.79 1.94
C LEU A 300 -1.38 -28.21 2.57
N ASN A 301 -2.54 -28.63 2.07
CA ASN A 301 -3.85 -28.19 2.57
C ASN A 301 -4.14 -28.76 3.97
N ASP A 302 -3.73 -29.97 4.27
CA ASP A 302 -3.82 -30.55 5.62
C ASP A 302 -2.95 -29.76 6.62
N GLN A 303 -1.74 -29.39 6.25
CA GLN A 303 -0.90 -28.55 7.08
C GLN A 303 -1.55 -27.16 7.33
N LEU A 304 -2.10 -26.55 6.28
CA LEU A 304 -2.86 -25.31 6.39
C LEU A 304 -4.07 -25.48 7.31
N CYS A 305 -4.82 -26.57 7.16
CA CYS A 305 -5.98 -26.88 8.00
C CYS A 305 -5.61 -26.98 9.49
N GLN A 306 -4.52 -27.69 9.83
CA GLN A 306 -4.05 -27.84 11.21
C GLN A 306 -3.63 -26.50 11.81
N ASP A 307 -2.82 -25.71 11.09
CA ASP A 307 -2.35 -24.40 11.56
C ASP A 307 -3.51 -23.40 11.66
N ALA A 308 -4.42 -23.36 10.67
CA ALA A 308 -5.60 -22.50 10.67
C ALA A 308 -6.58 -22.88 11.77
N THR A 309 -6.84 -24.18 11.99
CA THR A 309 -7.70 -24.66 13.08
C THR A 309 -7.16 -24.23 14.45
N THR A 310 -5.85 -24.37 14.64
CA THR A 310 -5.22 -23.97 15.91
C THR A 310 -5.25 -22.46 16.10
N ALA A 311 -4.92 -21.66 15.07
CA ALA A 311 -5.00 -20.21 15.10
C ALA A 311 -6.44 -19.74 15.43
N ASN A 312 -7.44 -20.32 14.75
CA ASN A 312 -8.85 -19.97 14.95
C ASN A 312 -9.37 -20.42 16.32
N LYS A 313 -8.90 -21.54 16.89
CA LYS A 313 -9.22 -21.91 18.28
C LYS A 313 -8.82 -20.80 19.24
N TYR A 314 -7.61 -20.25 19.14
CA TYR A 314 -7.18 -19.13 19.99
C TYR A 314 -8.03 -17.87 19.77
N ALA A 315 -8.25 -17.49 18.50
CA ALA A 315 -9.01 -16.28 18.14
C ALA A 315 -10.45 -16.34 18.63
N ASN A 316 -11.14 -17.46 18.33
CA ASN A 316 -12.57 -17.61 18.66
C ASN A 316 -12.82 -17.92 20.13
N THR A 317 -11.80 -18.32 20.91
CA THR A 317 -11.93 -18.54 22.36
C THR A 317 -11.69 -17.26 23.14
N LEU A 318 -10.91 -16.31 22.63
CA LEU A 318 -10.54 -15.09 23.33
C LEU A 318 -11.78 -14.22 23.67
N MET A 319 -12.65 -13.96 22.67
CA MET A 319 -13.82 -13.09 22.87
C MET A 319 -14.86 -13.65 23.85
N PRO A 320 -15.28 -14.94 23.77
CA PRO A 320 -16.13 -15.53 24.78
C PRO A 320 -15.55 -15.47 26.19
N ILE A 321 -14.24 -15.68 26.35
CA ILE A 321 -13.59 -15.60 27.68
C ILE A 321 -13.65 -14.17 28.22
N ILE A 322 -13.30 -13.17 27.43
CA ILE A 322 -13.36 -11.76 27.84
C ILE A 322 -14.79 -11.36 28.20
N ASN A 323 -15.77 -11.74 27.38
CA ASN A 323 -17.18 -11.44 27.64
C ASN A 323 -17.70 -12.12 28.91
N ASN A 324 -17.36 -13.39 29.12
CA ASN A 324 -17.76 -14.11 30.35
C ASN A 324 -17.05 -13.55 31.60
N LEU A 325 -15.78 -13.14 31.50
CA LEU A 325 -15.12 -12.41 32.59
C LEU A 325 -15.85 -11.11 32.90
N GLY A 326 -16.37 -10.40 31.86
CA GLY A 326 -17.20 -9.23 32.02
C GLY A 326 -18.53 -9.53 32.75
N HIS A 327 -19.15 -10.66 32.44
CA HIS A 327 -20.37 -11.10 33.16
C HIS A 327 -20.09 -11.50 34.62
N ILE A 328 -18.97 -12.20 34.86
CA ILE A 328 -18.52 -12.54 36.22
C ILE A 328 -18.25 -11.26 37.04
N LEU A 329 -17.55 -10.28 36.42
CA LEU A 329 -17.31 -8.98 37.06
C LEU A 329 -18.61 -8.25 37.36
N TYR A 330 -19.60 -8.30 36.47
CA TYR A 330 -20.93 -7.72 36.72
C TYR A 330 -21.60 -8.35 37.93
N VAL A 331 -21.63 -9.69 38.01
CA VAL A 331 -22.20 -10.42 39.16
C VAL A 331 -21.47 -10.10 40.47
N LEU A 332 -20.11 -10.04 40.38
CA LEU A 332 -19.27 -9.67 41.53
C LEU A 332 -19.57 -8.24 42.02
N LEU A 333 -19.78 -7.29 41.09
CA LEU A 333 -20.14 -5.92 41.42
C LEU A 333 -21.53 -5.85 42.09
N VAL A 334 -22.53 -6.62 41.59
CA VAL A 334 -23.84 -6.70 42.21
C VAL A 334 -23.72 -7.25 43.64
N PHE A 335 -22.95 -8.33 43.82
CA PHE A 335 -22.75 -8.95 45.12
C PHE A 335 -22.03 -8.00 46.10
N VAL A 336 -20.90 -7.44 45.71
CA VAL A 336 -20.10 -6.52 46.55
C VAL A 336 -20.90 -5.26 46.84
N GLY A 337 -21.57 -4.66 45.84
CA GLY A 337 -22.36 -3.46 45.99
C GLY A 337 -23.54 -3.70 46.95
N SER A 338 -24.26 -4.83 46.82
CA SER A 338 -25.35 -5.19 47.73
C SER A 338 -24.85 -5.45 49.15
N MET A 339 -23.67 -6.08 49.31
CA MET A 339 -23.04 -6.27 50.64
C MET A 339 -22.66 -4.94 51.29
N LEU A 340 -22.07 -4.01 50.55
CA LEU A 340 -21.70 -2.68 51.03
C LEU A 340 -22.96 -1.91 51.49
N ILE A 341 -24.06 -2.00 50.75
CA ILE A 341 -25.34 -1.39 51.11
C ILE A 341 -25.92 -2.10 52.33
N PHE A 342 -25.90 -3.45 52.38
CA PHE A 342 -26.52 -4.22 53.48
C PHE A 342 -25.80 -4.01 54.82
N PHE A 343 -24.46 -3.88 54.81
CA PHE A 343 -23.66 -3.66 56.01
C PHE A 343 -23.48 -2.17 56.35
N ASP A 344 -24.15 -1.27 55.66
CA ASP A 344 -24.07 0.18 55.83
C ASP A 344 -22.63 0.71 55.86
N VAL A 345 -21.80 0.21 54.89
CA VAL A 345 -20.38 0.59 54.81
C VAL A 345 -20.26 1.99 54.18
N PRO A 346 -19.60 2.95 54.85
CA PRO A 346 -19.44 4.30 54.30
C PRO A 346 -18.86 4.31 52.88
N ASN A 347 -19.53 5.01 51.95
CA ASN A 347 -19.07 5.11 50.57
C ASN A 347 -18.00 6.16 50.47
N ILE A 348 -16.81 5.74 50.07
CA ILE A 348 -15.72 6.67 49.70
C ILE A 348 -15.97 7.08 48.26
N SER A 349 -16.41 8.32 48.02
CA SER A 349 -16.68 8.85 46.70
C SER A 349 -16.32 10.34 46.62
N LEU A 350 -16.04 10.82 45.38
CA LEU A 350 -15.84 12.26 45.16
C LEU A 350 -17.16 13.05 45.26
N SER A 351 -18.29 12.40 45.13
CA SER A 351 -19.61 13.02 45.24
C SER A 351 -20.08 13.22 46.66
N GLY A 352 -19.51 12.54 47.67
CA GLY A 352 -20.02 12.49 49.03
C GLY A 352 -21.34 11.73 49.16
N GLN A 353 -21.85 11.12 48.10
CA GLN A 353 -23.15 10.43 48.11
C GLN A 353 -23.01 9.01 48.65
N GLU A 354 -24.05 8.58 49.35
CA GLU A 354 -24.16 7.22 49.84
C GLU A 354 -24.27 6.21 48.69
N LEU A 355 -23.80 4.99 48.94
CA LEU A 355 -24.01 3.88 48.04
C LEU A 355 -25.39 3.29 48.24
N ASN A 356 -26.29 3.60 47.35
CA ASN A 356 -27.67 3.12 47.34
C ASN A 356 -28.02 2.47 45.98
N ILE A 357 -29.24 1.92 45.88
CA ILE A 357 -29.69 1.26 44.65
C ILE A 357 -29.69 2.20 43.43
N PRO A 358 -30.17 3.47 43.53
CA PRO A 358 -30.06 4.45 42.46
C PRO A 358 -28.61 4.72 41.97
N THR A 359 -27.60 4.54 42.82
CA THR A 359 -26.18 4.68 42.47
C THR A 359 -25.61 3.38 41.93
N LEU A 360 -25.96 2.22 42.49
CA LEU A 360 -25.46 0.92 42.10
C LEU A 360 -25.85 0.53 40.66
N ILE A 361 -27.15 0.71 40.29
CA ILE A 361 -27.67 0.30 38.96
C ILE A 361 -26.94 1.01 37.81
N PRO A 362 -26.80 2.34 37.77
CA PRO A 362 -26.02 3.03 36.74
C PRO A 362 -24.56 2.63 36.73
N PHE A 363 -23.96 2.41 37.92
CA PHE A 363 -22.57 1.95 38.03
C PHE A 363 -22.32 0.61 37.31
N LEU A 364 -23.26 -0.35 37.44
CA LEU A 364 -23.24 -1.61 36.73
C LEU A 364 -23.24 -1.41 35.18
N GLY A 365 -24.09 -0.49 34.71
CA GLY A 365 -24.13 -0.10 33.30
C GLY A 365 -22.82 0.48 32.81
N MET A 366 -22.21 1.39 33.58
CA MET A 366 -20.91 2.00 33.29
C MET A 366 -19.77 0.99 33.33
N SER A 367 -19.77 0.03 34.26
CA SER A 367 -18.76 -1.03 34.30
C SER A 367 -18.76 -1.90 33.03
N LYS A 368 -19.98 -2.21 32.52
CA LYS A 368 -20.17 -2.93 31.27
C LYS A 368 -19.67 -2.11 30.08
N GLN A 369 -19.98 -0.81 30.03
CA GLN A 369 -19.47 0.09 28.99
C GLN A 369 -17.94 0.19 29.02
N PHE A 370 -17.33 0.31 30.19
CA PHE A 370 -15.90 0.36 30.40
C PHE A 370 -15.20 -0.91 29.86
N THR A 371 -15.69 -2.10 30.24
CA THR A 371 -15.14 -3.37 29.79
C THR A 371 -15.29 -3.59 28.29
N ASN A 372 -16.40 -3.16 27.68
CA ASN A 372 -16.61 -3.18 26.23
C ASN A 372 -15.59 -2.30 25.49
N ASN A 373 -15.29 -1.10 25.97
CA ASN A 373 -14.31 -0.21 25.37
C ASN A 373 -12.88 -0.76 25.48
N ILE A 374 -12.53 -1.42 26.60
CA ILE A 374 -11.25 -2.14 26.75
C ILE A 374 -11.12 -3.25 25.69
N SER A 375 -12.19 -4.01 25.47
CA SER A 375 -12.23 -5.06 24.46
C SER A 375 -12.06 -4.49 23.03
N GLN A 376 -12.74 -3.42 22.69
CA GLN A 376 -12.60 -2.73 21.40
C GLN A 376 -11.18 -2.19 21.19
N LEU A 377 -10.58 -1.59 22.21
CA LEU A 377 -9.19 -1.12 22.16
C LEU A 377 -8.21 -2.25 21.83
N SER A 378 -8.41 -3.43 22.45
CA SER A 378 -7.59 -4.61 22.19
C SER A 378 -7.72 -5.13 20.75
N GLN A 379 -8.92 -5.06 20.15
CA GLN A 379 -9.16 -5.43 18.76
C GLN A 379 -8.46 -4.48 17.77
N GLN A 380 -8.48 -3.16 18.07
CA GLN A 380 -7.85 -2.15 17.22
C GLN A 380 -6.32 -2.25 17.18
N ALA A 381 -5.69 -2.85 18.19
CA ALA A 381 -4.23 -2.96 18.24
C ALA A 381 -3.65 -3.67 17.01
N ASN A 382 -4.26 -4.77 16.55
CA ASN A 382 -3.84 -5.50 15.37
C ASN A 382 -4.02 -4.69 14.08
N ALA A 383 -5.17 -4.03 13.92
CA ALA A 383 -5.44 -3.19 12.75
C ALA A 383 -4.45 -2.01 12.66
N ILE A 384 -4.07 -1.43 13.79
CA ILE A 384 -3.06 -0.37 13.86
C ILE A 384 -1.68 -0.90 13.44
N ILE A 385 -1.27 -2.06 13.95
CA ILE A 385 0.02 -2.68 13.59
C ILE A 385 0.08 -2.96 12.09
N MET A 386 -0.98 -3.55 11.52
CA MET A 386 -1.09 -3.84 10.08
C MET A 386 -1.06 -2.57 9.24
N GLY A 387 -1.86 -1.58 9.61
CA GLY A 387 -1.93 -0.31 8.90
C GLY A 387 -0.62 0.48 8.96
N LEU A 388 0.10 0.44 10.09
CA LEU A 388 1.42 1.06 10.21
C LEU A 388 2.48 0.33 9.39
N ALA A 389 2.42 -1.00 9.29
CA ALA A 389 3.32 -1.77 8.43
C ALA A 389 3.08 -1.46 6.95
N GLY A 390 1.82 -1.34 6.52
CA GLY A 390 1.47 -0.89 5.16
C GLY A 390 1.94 0.54 4.88
N ALA A 391 1.72 1.46 5.82
CA ALA A 391 2.21 2.82 5.72
C ALA A 391 3.74 2.89 5.60
N ASP A 392 4.48 2.06 6.34
CA ASP A 392 5.94 2.02 6.30
C ASP A 392 6.46 1.58 4.92
N ARG A 393 5.85 0.55 4.32
CA ARG A 393 6.19 0.13 2.94
C ARG A 393 5.87 1.19 1.89
N ILE A 394 4.73 1.88 2.02
CA ILE A 394 4.40 3.01 1.14
C ILE A 394 5.45 4.12 1.28
N PHE A 395 5.87 4.45 2.51
CA PHE A 395 6.90 5.46 2.73
C PHE A 395 8.28 4.99 2.26
N GLU A 396 8.60 3.70 2.33
CA GLU A 396 9.82 3.12 1.76
C GLU A 396 9.88 3.37 0.26
N LEU A 397 8.79 3.10 -0.48
CA LEU A 397 8.69 3.43 -1.91
C LEU A 397 8.84 4.94 -2.19
N LEU A 398 8.23 5.80 -1.37
CA LEU A 398 8.31 7.26 -1.54
C LEU A 398 9.70 7.82 -1.23
N ASP A 399 10.47 7.14 -0.38
CA ASP A 399 11.82 7.53 0.03
C ASP A 399 12.92 6.96 -0.86
N GLU A 400 12.58 5.99 -1.77
CA GLU A 400 13.54 5.47 -2.74
C GLU A 400 14.20 6.60 -3.54
N GLU A 401 15.46 6.43 -3.89
CA GLU A 401 16.18 7.42 -4.67
C GLU A 401 15.67 7.48 -6.11
N SER A 402 15.37 8.68 -6.59
CA SER A 402 15.00 8.88 -7.98
C SER A 402 16.22 8.71 -8.87
N GLU A 403 16.00 8.37 -10.15
CA GLU A 403 17.07 8.29 -11.13
C GLU A 403 17.82 9.62 -11.19
N VAL A 404 19.14 9.57 -10.95
CA VAL A 404 19.99 10.76 -10.97
C VAL A 404 20.33 11.09 -12.43
N ASP A 405 20.12 12.35 -12.83
CA ASP A 405 20.54 12.87 -14.13
C ASP A 405 21.31 14.18 -13.96
N ASN A 406 22.65 14.06 -14.03
CA ASN A 406 23.56 15.20 -13.95
C ASN A 406 23.97 15.71 -15.34
N GLY A 407 23.28 15.25 -16.40
CA GLY A 407 23.53 15.69 -17.77
C GLY A 407 23.16 17.15 -17.98
N TYR A 408 23.94 17.84 -18.79
CA TYR A 408 23.72 19.24 -19.15
C TYR A 408 23.75 19.48 -20.67
N VAL A 409 24.22 18.51 -21.44
CA VAL A 409 24.14 18.49 -22.91
C VAL A 409 22.74 18.09 -23.33
N THR A 410 22.13 18.85 -24.24
CA THR A 410 20.74 18.66 -24.69
C THR A 410 20.69 18.40 -26.20
N LEU A 411 19.66 17.67 -26.65
CA LEU A 411 19.40 17.43 -28.06
C LEU A 411 18.45 18.51 -28.61
N VAL A 412 18.89 19.21 -29.66
CA VAL A 412 18.13 20.30 -30.29
C VAL A 412 17.94 20.07 -31.77
N ASN A 413 16.90 20.66 -32.37
CA ASN A 413 16.81 20.78 -33.82
C ASN A 413 17.90 21.74 -34.29
N ALA A 414 18.55 21.41 -35.40
CA ALA A 414 19.67 22.17 -35.92
C ALA A 414 19.52 22.47 -37.41
N ALA A 415 20.16 23.52 -37.86
CA ALA A 415 20.32 23.87 -39.28
C ALA A 415 21.73 24.39 -39.53
N TYR A 416 22.13 24.45 -40.77
CA TYR A 416 23.35 25.16 -41.17
C TYR A 416 23.06 26.65 -41.41
N ASP A 417 23.90 27.53 -40.90
CA ASP A 417 23.90 28.94 -41.23
C ASP A 417 24.50 29.21 -42.63
N ALA A 418 24.59 30.50 -43.03
CA ALA A 418 25.15 30.88 -44.31
C ALA A 418 26.66 30.57 -44.41
N ASP A 419 27.33 30.44 -43.29
CA ASP A 419 28.79 30.13 -43.22
C ASP A 419 29.07 28.63 -43.03
N GLY A 420 28.02 27.81 -43.01
CA GLY A 420 28.13 26.35 -42.86
C GLY A 420 28.26 25.87 -41.42
N ASN A 421 28.09 26.73 -40.42
CA ASN A 421 28.12 26.33 -39.02
C ASN A 421 26.77 25.76 -38.60
N ILE A 422 26.77 24.84 -37.61
CA ILE A 422 25.55 24.27 -37.04
C ILE A 422 25.01 25.24 -36.01
N ILE A 423 23.75 25.63 -36.19
CA ILE A 423 23.01 26.50 -35.28
C ILE A 423 21.72 25.82 -34.84
N GLU A 424 21.22 26.19 -33.65
CA GLU A 424 19.92 25.74 -33.12
C GLU A 424 18.78 26.32 -33.97
N SER A 425 17.78 25.49 -34.28
CA SER A 425 16.58 25.88 -35.03
C SER A 425 15.34 25.66 -34.20
N GLU A 426 14.44 26.65 -34.14
CA GLU A 426 13.12 26.48 -33.53
C GLU A 426 12.20 25.58 -34.36
N LYS A 427 12.46 25.53 -35.67
CA LYS A 427 11.69 24.72 -36.62
C LYS A 427 12.26 23.33 -36.73
N ARG A 428 11.40 22.34 -36.98
CA ARG A 428 11.81 20.99 -37.28
C ARG A 428 12.47 20.94 -38.66
N THR A 429 13.77 20.68 -38.69
CA THR A 429 14.59 20.66 -39.92
C THR A 429 14.92 19.25 -40.41
N GLY A 430 14.62 18.20 -39.59
CA GLY A 430 15.09 16.84 -39.86
C GLY A 430 16.54 16.60 -39.44
N MET A 431 17.27 17.63 -39.03
CA MET A 431 18.64 17.54 -38.50
C MET A 431 18.66 17.81 -37.01
N TRP A 432 19.42 16.99 -36.27
CA TRP A 432 19.60 17.11 -34.84
C TRP A 432 21.04 17.37 -34.48
N ALA A 433 21.28 18.13 -33.41
CA ALA A 433 22.63 18.36 -32.88
C ALA A 433 22.61 18.36 -31.32
N TRP A 434 23.75 17.97 -30.79
CA TRP A 434 24.04 18.09 -29.36
C TRP A 434 24.45 19.52 -29.04
N LYS A 435 23.70 20.21 -28.23
CA LYS A 435 24.02 21.53 -27.66
C LYS A 435 24.85 21.31 -26.40
N HIS A 436 26.14 21.59 -26.48
CA HIS A 436 27.09 21.36 -25.39
C HIS A 436 27.57 22.72 -24.83
N PRO A 437 27.00 23.19 -23.70
CA PRO A 437 27.53 24.37 -23.01
C PRO A 437 28.81 24.02 -22.25
N HIS A 438 29.80 24.92 -22.36
CA HIS A 438 31.09 24.81 -21.67
C HIS A 438 31.17 25.77 -20.46
N GLY A 439 32.09 25.50 -19.52
CA GLY A 439 32.26 26.27 -18.30
C GLY A 439 32.74 27.71 -18.54
N ASP A 440 33.26 28.05 -19.70
CA ASP A 440 33.65 29.39 -20.13
C ASP A 440 32.50 30.20 -20.77
N GLY A 441 31.26 29.64 -20.79
CA GLY A 441 30.09 30.26 -21.38
C GLY A 441 29.94 30.02 -22.88
N THR A 442 30.88 29.34 -23.54
CA THR A 442 30.77 28.97 -24.98
C THR A 442 29.82 27.80 -25.16
N ILE A 443 29.16 27.72 -26.33
CA ILE A 443 28.29 26.61 -26.71
C ILE A 443 28.82 26.01 -27.99
N THR A 444 29.04 24.70 -28.00
CA THR A 444 29.35 23.98 -29.23
C THR A 444 28.14 23.13 -29.66
N TYR A 445 27.94 23.05 -30.97
CA TYR A 445 26.92 22.21 -31.58
C TYR A 445 27.64 21.06 -32.34
N THR A 446 27.35 19.82 -31.95
CA THR A 446 27.86 18.62 -32.59
C THR A 446 26.71 17.93 -33.30
N LYS A 447 26.80 17.70 -34.59
CA LYS A 447 25.76 17.00 -35.36
C LYS A 447 25.53 15.59 -34.77
N LEU A 448 24.29 15.19 -34.67
CA LEU A 448 23.91 13.86 -34.28
C LEU A 448 24.13 12.91 -35.45
N GLU A 449 25.17 12.10 -35.41
CA GLU A 449 25.59 11.17 -36.49
C GLU A 449 25.46 9.71 -36.08
N GLY A 450 25.56 9.41 -34.79
CA GLY A 450 25.45 8.06 -34.28
C GLY A 450 26.79 7.35 -34.10
N ASP A 451 27.88 8.07 -33.87
CA ASP A 451 29.17 7.50 -33.43
C ASP A 451 29.09 7.11 -31.97
N VAL A 452 29.13 5.81 -31.66
CA VAL A 452 29.08 5.30 -30.29
C VAL A 452 30.35 4.52 -29.96
N ARG A 453 31.05 4.97 -28.91
CA ARG A 453 32.33 4.36 -28.48
C ARG A 453 32.30 4.01 -27.01
N LEU A 454 32.63 2.77 -26.70
CA LEU A 454 32.93 2.29 -25.34
C LEU A 454 34.45 2.11 -25.26
N ASN A 455 35.05 2.58 -24.17
CA ASN A 455 36.51 2.46 -23.96
C ASN A 455 36.72 1.86 -22.57
N GLU A 456 37.29 0.66 -22.52
CA GLU A 456 37.73 -0.05 -21.33
C GLU A 456 36.63 -0.06 -20.24
N VAL A 457 35.41 -0.47 -20.62
CA VAL A 457 34.25 -0.41 -19.72
C VAL A 457 34.17 -1.67 -18.87
N ASP A 458 34.21 -1.48 -17.54
CA ASP A 458 33.90 -2.51 -16.55
C ASP A 458 32.53 -2.22 -15.93
N PHE A 459 31.74 -3.29 -15.76
CA PHE A 459 30.38 -3.13 -15.17
C PHE A 459 29.89 -4.36 -14.42
N GLY A 460 29.22 -4.13 -13.29
CA GLY A 460 28.44 -5.11 -12.55
C GLY A 460 27.14 -4.51 -12.01
N TYR A 461 26.06 -5.30 -12.00
CA TYR A 461 24.77 -4.87 -11.43
C TYR A 461 24.82 -4.67 -9.92
N ASN A 462 25.80 -5.32 -9.26
CA ASN A 462 26.14 -5.17 -7.84
C ASN A 462 27.67 -5.19 -7.69
N GLU A 463 28.15 -4.72 -6.54
CA GLU A 463 29.60 -4.63 -6.27
C GLU A 463 30.31 -5.99 -6.17
N GLU A 464 29.56 -7.07 -5.93
CA GLU A 464 30.13 -8.41 -5.72
C GLU A 464 30.44 -9.15 -7.02
N LYS A 465 29.81 -8.78 -8.14
CA LYS A 465 29.93 -9.51 -9.41
C LYS A 465 30.05 -8.55 -10.59
N ILE A 466 31.26 -8.46 -11.14
CA ILE A 466 31.49 -7.80 -12.41
C ILE A 466 30.96 -8.72 -13.53
N VAL A 467 30.22 -8.16 -14.48
CA VAL A 467 29.58 -8.86 -15.59
C VAL A 467 30.26 -8.54 -16.91
N LEU A 468 30.78 -7.33 -17.07
CA LEU A 468 31.55 -6.91 -18.24
C LEU A 468 32.95 -6.51 -17.80
N HIS A 469 33.95 -6.94 -18.57
CA HIS A 469 35.36 -6.73 -18.30
C HIS A 469 36.06 -6.15 -19.52
N ASP A 470 36.61 -4.92 -19.40
CA ASP A 470 37.45 -4.27 -20.40
C ASP A 470 36.77 -4.21 -21.80
N ILE A 471 35.49 -3.79 -21.81
CA ILE A 471 34.71 -3.72 -23.05
C ILE A 471 35.08 -2.48 -23.84
N SER A 472 35.67 -2.70 -25.03
CA SER A 472 36.00 -1.64 -26.00
C SER A 472 35.29 -1.87 -27.33
N ILE A 473 34.41 -0.91 -27.70
CA ILE A 473 33.53 -0.93 -28.87
C ILE A 473 33.71 0.39 -29.65
N TYR A 474 33.82 0.30 -30.95
CA TYR A 474 33.84 1.45 -31.86
C TYR A 474 32.78 1.22 -32.93
N ALA A 475 31.71 1.98 -32.88
CA ALA A 475 30.63 1.95 -33.84
C ALA A 475 30.61 3.26 -34.60
N GLU A 476 30.99 3.21 -35.88
CA GLU A 476 30.95 4.37 -36.77
C GLU A 476 29.53 4.65 -37.27
N PRO A 477 29.20 5.89 -37.64
CA PRO A 477 27.92 6.23 -38.21
C PRO A 477 27.48 5.32 -39.34
N GLY A 478 26.30 4.72 -39.26
CA GLY A 478 25.76 3.84 -40.28
C GLY A 478 26.21 2.39 -40.18
N GLN A 479 27.13 2.02 -39.29
CA GLN A 479 27.59 0.63 -39.10
C GLN A 479 26.58 -0.25 -38.37
N LYS A 480 26.47 -1.49 -38.80
CA LYS A 480 25.71 -2.56 -38.14
C LYS A 480 26.66 -3.47 -37.36
N ILE A 481 26.52 -3.47 -36.04
CA ILE A 481 27.32 -4.28 -35.10
C ILE A 481 26.46 -5.39 -34.52
N ALA A 482 26.88 -6.63 -34.69
CA ALA A 482 26.25 -7.80 -34.13
C ALA A 482 26.99 -8.30 -32.88
N PHE A 483 26.26 -8.49 -31.78
CA PHE A 483 26.75 -9.17 -30.59
C PHE A 483 26.33 -10.63 -30.62
N VAL A 484 27.32 -11.53 -30.52
CA VAL A 484 27.16 -12.99 -30.59
C VAL A 484 27.81 -13.61 -29.35
N GLY A 485 27.26 -14.68 -28.83
CA GLY A 485 27.78 -15.39 -27.65
C GLY A 485 26.68 -16.09 -26.86
N ALA A 486 27.07 -16.93 -25.92
CA ALA A 486 26.14 -17.68 -25.07
C ALA A 486 25.24 -16.78 -24.22
N THR A 487 24.13 -17.34 -23.74
CA THR A 487 23.24 -16.67 -22.77
C THR A 487 24.02 -16.31 -21.50
N GLY A 488 23.92 -15.07 -21.08
CA GLY A 488 24.69 -14.55 -19.92
C GLY A 488 26.10 -14.04 -20.26
N ALA A 489 26.55 -14.02 -21.55
CA ALA A 489 27.83 -13.47 -21.94
C ALA A 489 27.96 -11.95 -21.82
N GLY A 490 26.86 -11.22 -21.51
CA GLY A 490 26.88 -9.78 -21.31
C GLY A 490 26.28 -8.94 -22.46
N LYS A 491 25.70 -9.56 -23.50
CA LYS A 491 25.14 -8.86 -24.69
C LYS A 491 24.10 -7.81 -24.32
N THR A 492 23.06 -8.18 -23.59
CA THR A 492 21.98 -7.27 -23.12
C THR A 492 22.52 -6.23 -22.11
N THR A 493 23.57 -6.54 -21.37
CA THR A 493 24.21 -5.59 -20.46
C THR A 493 24.85 -4.44 -21.24
N ILE A 494 25.53 -4.69 -22.36
CA ILE A 494 26.08 -3.64 -23.21
C ILE A 494 24.97 -2.70 -23.71
N THR A 495 23.87 -3.25 -24.21
CA THR A 495 22.75 -2.42 -24.70
C THR A 495 22.07 -1.60 -23.58
N ASN A 496 21.99 -2.14 -22.37
CA ASN A 496 21.52 -1.41 -21.19
C ASN A 496 22.43 -0.23 -20.82
N LEU A 497 23.74 -0.38 -21.00
CA LEU A 497 24.71 0.70 -20.77
C LEU A 497 24.64 1.78 -21.84
N ILE A 498 24.45 1.43 -23.13
CA ILE A 498 24.27 2.40 -24.22
C ILE A 498 22.99 3.24 -23.97
N ASN A 499 21.90 2.63 -23.49
CA ASN A 499 20.67 3.31 -23.09
C ASN A 499 20.80 4.09 -21.77
N ARG A 500 21.93 3.96 -21.09
CA ARG A 500 22.18 4.55 -19.77
C ARG A 500 21.06 4.23 -18.77
N PHE A 501 20.57 2.96 -18.78
CA PHE A 501 19.70 2.43 -17.73
C PHE A 501 20.49 2.19 -16.45
N TYR A 502 21.80 1.99 -16.60
CA TYR A 502 22.78 1.88 -15.53
C TYR A 502 23.96 2.79 -15.84
N ASP A 503 24.50 3.44 -14.85
CA ASP A 503 25.74 4.20 -14.97
C ASP A 503 26.95 3.26 -14.73
N ILE A 504 28.04 3.46 -15.48
CA ILE A 504 29.27 2.65 -15.40
C ILE A 504 30.12 3.08 -14.19
N ALA A 505 30.83 2.13 -13.59
CA ALA A 505 31.75 2.39 -12.49
C ALA A 505 33.13 2.82 -13.02
N ASP A 506 33.62 2.19 -14.14
CA ASP A 506 34.91 2.47 -14.76
C ASP A 506 34.81 2.47 -16.28
N GLY A 507 35.76 3.10 -16.94
CA GLY A 507 35.76 3.29 -18.39
C GLY A 507 35.03 4.55 -18.85
N LYS A 508 34.74 4.65 -20.15
CA LYS A 508 34.03 5.78 -20.77
C LYS A 508 33.13 5.33 -21.91
N ILE A 509 31.91 5.81 -21.93
CA ILE A 509 31.02 5.67 -23.10
C ILE A 509 30.85 7.07 -23.72
N ARG A 510 31.09 7.17 -25.02
CA ARG A 510 30.92 8.42 -25.77
C ARG A 510 29.91 8.25 -26.87
N TYR A 511 29.13 9.29 -27.12
CA TYR A 511 28.21 9.41 -28.21
C TYR A 511 28.52 10.70 -28.99
N ASP A 512 28.83 10.58 -30.27
CA ASP A 512 29.35 11.67 -31.12
C ASP A 512 30.49 12.44 -30.43
N GLY A 513 31.44 11.71 -29.82
CA GLY A 513 32.59 12.26 -29.10
C GLY A 513 32.29 12.77 -27.69
N ILE A 514 30.99 12.94 -27.31
CA ILE A 514 30.55 13.45 -26.01
C ILE A 514 30.38 12.30 -25.03
N ASN A 515 30.92 12.43 -23.80
CA ASN A 515 30.66 11.44 -22.75
C ASN A 515 29.16 11.42 -22.40
N ILE A 516 28.55 10.23 -22.46
CA ILE A 516 27.09 10.06 -22.20
C ILE A 516 26.68 10.55 -20.82
N ASN A 517 27.57 10.58 -19.83
CA ASN A 517 27.25 11.12 -18.48
C ASN A 517 27.02 12.62 -18.49
N LYS A 518 27.49 13.35 -19.53
CA LYS A 518 27.23 14.77 -19.73
C LYS A 518 25.91 15.04 -20.46
N ILE A 519 25.38 14.05 -21.18
CA ILE A 519 24.13 14.15 -21.93
C ILE A 519 22.95 13.90 -20.97
N LYS A 520 21.90 14.72 -21.07
CA LYS A 520 20.65 14.45 -20.32
C LYS A 520 20.08 13.09 -20.74
N LYS A 521 19.72 12.27 -19.75
CA LYS A 521 19.19 10.91 -19.99
C LYS A 521 17.98 10.89 -20.93
N ALA A 522 17.09 11.87 -20.77
CA ALA A 522 15.90 11.99 -21.63
C ALA A 522 16.29 12.26 -23.10
N ASP A 523 17.25 13.14 -23.34
CA ASP A 523 17.72 13.49 -24.68
C ASP A 523 18.56 12.35 -25.30
N LEU A 524 19.39 11.68 -24.50
CA LEU A 524 20.09 10.47 -24.93
C LEU A 524 19.11 9.40 -25.41
N ARG A 525 18.13 9.05 -24.57
CA ARG A 525 17.13 8.01 -24.89
C ARG A 525 16.23 8.40 -26.07
N ARG A 526 15.99 9.70 -26.27
CA ARG A 526 15.26 10.22 -27.43
C ARG A 526 16.02 10.02 -28.75
N SER A 527 17.36 10.01 -28.71
CA SER A 527 18.20 9.77 -29.88
C SER A 527 18.39 8.28 -30.20
N LEU A 528 17.91 7.38 -29.34
CA LEU A 528 18.05 5.94 -29.48
C LEU A 528 16.69 5.29 -29.77
N GLY A 529 16.62 4.39 -30.74
CA GLY A 529 15.48 3.52 -30.99
C GLY A 529 15.75 2.13 -30.40
N VAL A 530 14.78 1.59 -29.67
CA VAL A 530 14.94 0.28 -29.05
C VAL A 530 13.80 -0.65 -29.46
N VAL A 531 14.14 -1.83 -29.96
CA VAL A 531 13.21 -2.93 -30.18
C VAL A 531 13.62 -4.07 -29.26
N LEU A 532 12.80 -4.37 -28.26
CA LEU A 532 13.07 -5.38 -27.25
C LEU A 532 12.57 -6.75 -27.69
N GLN A 533 13.18 -7.79 -27.16
CA GLN A 533 12.76 -9.20 -27.32
C GLN A 533 11.32 -9.40 -26.84
N ASP A 534 11.01 -8.96 -25.62
CA ASP A 534 9.68 -9.02 -25.04
C ASP A 534 8.91 -7.75 -25.41
N VAL A 535 8.01 -7.89 -26.38
CA VAL A 535 7.20 -6.78 -26.86
C VAL A 535 6.06 -6.51 -25.89
N ASN A 536 6.06 -5.31 -25.31
CA ASN A 536 4.98 -4.80 -24.48
C ASN A 536 4.14 -3.79 -25.27
N LEU A 537 2.88 -4.13 -25.50
CA LEU A 537 1.87 -3.23 -26.07
C LEU A 537 0.95 -2.70 -24.95
N PHE A 538 0.59 -1.44 -25.10
CA PHE A 538 -0.30 -0.78 -24.14
C PHE A 538 -1.77 -0.93 -24.57
N THR A 539 -2.68 -0.91 -23.60
CA THR A 539 -4.11 -0.82 -23.87
C THR A 539 -4.41 0.49 -24.58
N GLY A 540 -5.05 0.43 -25.73
CA GLY A 540 -5.32 1.54 -26.62
C GLY A 540 -5.39 1.08 -28.07
N THR A 541 -5.49 2.00 -29.02
CA THR A 541 -5.52 1.63 -30.43
C THR A 541 -4.15 1.18 -30.97
N VAL A 542 -4.14 0.50 -32.09
CA VAL A 542 -2.88 0.20 -32.81
C VAL A 542 -2.16 1.51 -33.14
N MET A 543 -2.88 2.53 -33.58
CA MET A 543 -2.34 3.87 -33.86
C MET A 543 -1.64 4.47 -32.63
N ASP A 544 -2.27 4.41 -31.45
CA ASP A 544 -1.67 4.91 -30.20
C ASP A 544 -0.41 4.17 -29.83
N ASN A 545 -0.37 2.86 -30.06
CA ASN A 545 0.79 2.04 -29.81
C ASN A 545 1.97 2.38 -30.73
N ILE A 546 1.73 2.72 -31.98
CA ILE A 546 2.76 3.20 -32.90
C ILE A 546 3.20 4.62 -32.52
N ARG A 547 2.23 5.53 -32.30
CA ARG A 547 2.49 6.92 -31.89
C ARG A 547 3.25 7.05 -30.58
N TYR A 548 3.25 6.00 -29.74
CA TYR A 548 4.02 5.99 -28.49
C TYR A 548 5.53 6.25 -28.72
N GLY A 549 6.09 5.90 -29.88
CA GLY A 549 7.46 6.22 -30.25
C GLY A 549 7.73 7.72 -30.44
N LYS A 550 6.67 8.49 -30.83
CA LYS A 550 6.71 9.92 -31.04
C LYS A 550 5.30 10.48 -30.85
N LEU A 551 5.05 11.04 -29.65
CA LEU A 551 3.69 11.43 -29.21
C LEU A 551 3.04 12.52 -30.08
N ASP A 552 3.82 13.36 -30.74
CA ASP A 552 3.37 14.42 -31.66
C ASP A 552 3.32 13.98 -33.15
N ALA A 553 3.47 12.67 -33.41
CA ALA A 553 3.38 12.16 -34.78
C ALA A 553 1.95 12.24 -35.34
N THR A 554 1.85 12.65 -36.62
CA THR A 554 0.57 12.63 -37.31
C THR A 554 0.14 11.20 -37.67
N ASP A 555 -1.12 11.00 -38.06
CA ASP A 555 -1.60 9.69 -38.48
C ASP A 555 -0.86 9.19 -39.73
N GLU A 556 -0.53 10.10 -40.65
CA GLU A 556 0.23 9.80 -41.86
C GLU A 556 1.65 9.36 -41.55
N GLU A 557 2.35 10.02 -40.58
CA GLU A 557 3.68 9.61 -40.14
C GLU A 557 3.64 8.21 -39.49
N CYS A 558 2.62 7.89 -38.71
CA CYS A 558 2.44 6.58 -38.11
C CYS A 558 2.15 5.49 -39.17
N ILE A 559 1.33 5.80 -40.18
CA ILE A 559 1.04 4.87 -41.29
C ILE A 559 2.28 4.61 -42.12
N GLU A 560 3.08 5.64 -42.44
CA GLU A 560 4.33 5.47 -43.14
C GLU A 560 5.36 4.65 -42.36
N ALA A 561 5.46 4.87 -41.06
CA ALA A 561 6.28 4.04 -40.16
C ALA A 561 5.82 2.58 -40.17
N ALA A 562 4.51 2.33 -40.17
CA ALA A 562 3.95 0.99 -40.24
C ALA A 562 4.22 0.31 -41.60
N LYS A 563 4.21 1.07 -42.70
CA LYS A 563 4.62 0.56 -44.03
C LYS A 563 6.08 0.16 -44.08
N ARG A 564 6.98 1.01 -43.56
CA ARG A 564 8.43 0.70 -43.44
C ARG A 564 8.68 -0.55 -42.59
N ALA A 565 7.89 -0.72 -41.51
CA ALA A 565 7.97 -1.87 -40.63
C ALA A 565 7.30 -3.14 -41.19
N ASN A 566 6.74 -3.11 -42.41
CA ASN A 566 5.89 -4.17 -42.97
C ASN A 566 4.65 -4.53 -42.14
N ALA A 567 4.21 -3.61 -41.27
CA ALA A 567 3.05 -3.80 -40.40
C ALA A 567 1.72 -3.43 -41.06
N HIS A 568 1.72 -2.53 -42.04
CA HIS A 568 0.52 -1.94 -42.66
C HIS A 568 -0.45 -2.99 -43.20
N SER A 569 0.05 -4.02 -43.86
CA SER A 569 -0.79 -5.04 -44.52
C SER A 569 -1.66 -5.81 -43.50
N PHE A 570 -1.09 -6.26 -42.38
CA PHE A 570 -1.86 -6.97 -41.37
C PHE A 570 -2.76 -6.02 -40.57
N ILE A 571 -2.30 -4.78 -40.29
CA ILE A 571 -3.12 -3.78 -39.58
C ILE A 571 -4.38 -3.47 -40.38
N SER A 572 -4.29 -3.29 -41.71
CA SER A 572 -5.43 -3.03 -42.59
C SER A 572 -6.43 -4.18 -42.66
N MET A 573 -6.04 -5.41 -42.28
CA MET A 573 -6.94 -6.57 -42.19
C MET A 573 -7.63 -6.71 -40.82
N LEU A 574 -7.25 -5.91 -39.83
CA LEU A 574 -7.96 -5.89 -38.54
C LEU A 574 -9.34 -5.22 -38.71
N PRO A 575 -10.33 -5.59 -37.89
CA PRO A 575 -11.71 -5.11 -38.03
C PRO A 575 -11.84 -3.61 -38.17
N ASP A 576 -11.11 -2.83 -37.35
CA ASP A 576 -11.11 -1.36 -37.37
C ASP A 576 -9.74 -0.80 -37.82
N GLY A 577 -8.91 -1.59 -38.48
CA GLY A 577 -7.60 -1.18 -38.97
C GLY A 577 -6.72 -0.60 -37.85
N TYR A 578 -6.20 0.60 -38.06
CA TYR A 578 -5.38 1.33 -37.08
C TYR A 578 -6.13 1.72 -35.79
N ASN A 579 -7.47 1.80 -35.84
CA ASN A 579 -8.32 2.13 -34.70
C ASN A 579 -8.70 0.88 -33.88
N THR A 580 -8.26 -0.32 -34.27
CA THR A 580 -8.49 -1.53 -33.51
C THR A 580 -7.90 -1.38 -32.12
N VAL A 581 -8.74 -1.55 -31.09
CA VAL A 581 -8.34 -1.44 -29.69
C VAL A 581 -7.68 -2.73 -29.22
N LEU A 582 -6.46 -2.59 -28.74
CA LEU A 582 -5.68 -3.66 -28.14
C LEU A 582 -5.92 -3.70 -26.63
N SER A 583 -6.03 -4.88 -26.07
CA SER A 583 -6.14 -5.12 -24.62
C SER A 583 -5.04 -6.07 -24.17
N GLY A 584 -4.60 -5.93 -22.89
CA GLY A 584 -3.74 -6.89 -22.22
C GLY A 584 -2.51 -7.34 -23.05
N ASN A 585 -1.58 -6.44 -23.30
CA ASN A 585 -0.33 -6.71 -24.07
C ASN A 585 -0.60 -7.21 -25.52
N GLY A 586 -1.67 -6.73 -26.15
CA GLY A 586 -2.03 -7.10 -27.53
C GLY A 586 -2.61 -8.52 -27.63
N SER A 587 -3.43 -8.93 -26.63
CA SER A 587 -4.15 -10.20 -26.67
C SER A 587 -4.98 -10.29 -27.98
N GLY A 588 -4.83 -11.40 -28.69
CA GLY A 588 -5.44 -11.59 -30.03
C GLY A 588 -4.48 -11.35 -31.21
N LEU A 589 -3.32 -10.73 -31.01
CA LEU A 589 -2.27 -10.64 -32.00
C LEU A 589 -1.25 -11.77 -31.87
N SER A 590 -0.72 -12.25 -32.98
CA SER A 590 0.42 -13.17 -32.97
C SER A 590 1.68 -12.46 -32.44
N GLN A 591 2.68 -13.22 -32.00
CA GLN A 591 3.94 -12.65 -31.53
C GLN A 591 4.63 -11.82 -32.60
N GLY A 592 4.64 -12.26 -33.86
CA GLY A 592 5.19 -11.51 -34.98
C GLY A 592 4.43 -10.22 -35.26
N GLN A 593 3.09 -10.21 -35.18
CA GLN A 593 2.30 -9.00 -35.34
C GLN A 593 2.60 -7.97 -34.24
N ARG A 594 2.73 -8.41 -32.99
CA ARG A 594 3.17 -7.53 -31.87
C ARG A 594 4.55 -6.94 -32.16
N GLN A 595 5.48 -7.76 -32.66
CA GLN A 595 6.84 -7.32 -32.99
C GLN A 595 6.83 -6.28 -34.13
N LEU A 596 6.03 -6.48 -35.19
CA LEU A 596 5.87 -5.49 -36.26
C LEU A 596 5.34 -4.13 -35.75
N ILE A 597 4.42 -4.12 -34.79
CA ILE A 597 3.96 -2.87 -34.15
C ILE A 597 5.11 -2.23 -33.34
N SER A 598 5.93 -3.02 -32.65
CA SER A 598 7.11 -2.51 -31.93
C SER A 598 8.16 -1.92 -32.86
N ILE A 599 8.38 -2.56 -34.01
CA ILE A 599 9.26 -2.03 -35.06
C ILE A 599 8.69 -0.71 -35.63
N ALA A 600 7.38 -0.63 -35.89
CA ALA A 600 6.72 0.59 -36.35
C ALA A 600 6.81 1.73 -35.29
N ARG A 601 6.71 1.39 -34.00
CA ARG A 601 6.94 2.32 -32.87
C ARG A 601 8.34 2.91 -32.89
N ALA A 602 9.35 2.09 -33.17
CA ALA A 602 10.73 2.55 -33.28
C ALA A 602 10.96 3.34 -34.59
N ALA A 603 10.28 2.95 -35.69
CA ALA A 603 10.37 3.62 -36.99
C ALA A 603 9.81 5.05 -36.98
N VAL A 604 8.72 5.31 -36.25
CA VAL A 604 8.11 6.66 -36.19
C VAL A 604 8.98 7.65 -35.41
N ALA A 605 9.80 7.17 -34.47
CA ALA A 605 10.77 7.99 -33.73
C ALA A 605 11.93 8.45 -34.61
N ASP A 606 12.27 7.69 -35.67
CA ASP A 606 13.32 7.95 -36.64
C ASP A 606 14.69 8.28 -36.04
N PRO A 607 15.24 7.46 -35.10
CA PRO A 607 16.47 7.74 -34.42
C PRO A 607 17.69 7.32 -35.31
N PRO A 608 18.88 7.99 -35.17
CA PRO A 608 20.10 7.62 -35.90
C PRO A 608 20.77 6.37 -35.37
N VAL A 609 20.50 5.98 -34.14
CA VAL A 609 21.05 4.77 -33.52
C VAL A 609 19.90 3.84 -33.10
N MET A 610 20.04 2.58 -33.47
CA MET A 610 19.07 1.52 -33.17
C MET A 610 19.70 0.43 -32.30
N ILE A 611 18.93 -0.03 -31.34
CA ILE A 611 19.26 -1.19 -30.49
C ILE A 611 18.19 -2.25 -30.70
N LEU A 612 18.57 -3.39 -31.23
CA LEU A 612 17.69 -4.47 -31.63
C LEU A 612 18.01 -5.72 -30.83
N ASP A 613 17.07 -6.23 -30.05
CA ASP A 613 17.16 -7.53 -29.39
C ASP A 613 16.32 -8.55 -30.18
N GLU A 614 17.00 -9.40 -30.95
CA GLU A 614 16.40 -10.30 -31.95
C GLU A 614 16.09 -11.67 -31.31
N ALA A 615 14.96 -11.85 -30.67
CA ALA A 615 14.49 -13.16 -30.30
C ALA A 615 13.19 -13.51 -31.03
N THR A 616 13.30 -14.35 -32.05
CA THR A 616 12.18 -14.76 -32.92
C THR A 616 11.92 -16.25 -32.88
N SER A 617 12.43 -16.95 -31.86
CA SER A 617 12.38 -18.41 -31.72
C SER A 617 10.96 -19.03 -31.69
N SER A 618 9.91 -18.20 -31.66
CA SER A 618 8.50 -18.65 -31.55
C SER A 618 7.58 -18.13 -32.67
N ILE A 619 8.16 -17.65 -33.79
CA ILE A 619 7.41 -17.08 -34.92
C ILE A 619 7.44 -18.06 -36.09
N ASP A 620 6.31 -18.22 -36.79
CA ASP A 620 6.22 -19.02 -38.02
C ASP A 620 7.11 -18.43 -39.14
N THR A 621 7.66 -19.26 -40.01
CA THR A 621 8.64 -18.89 -41.03
C THR A 621 8.19 -17.77 -41.97
N ARG A 622 6.88 -17.70 -42.28
CA ARG A 622 6.37 -16.62 -43.16
C ARG A 622 6.36 -15.28 -42.44
N THR A 623 5.82 -15.23 -41.23
CA THR A 623 5.81 -14.01 -40.41
C THR A 623 7.23 -13.58 -40.06
N GLU A 624 8.11 -14.55 -39.83
CA GLU A 624 9.53 -14.33 -39.60
C GLU A 624 10.20 -13.56 -40.74
N SER A 625 9.96 -13.93 -41.98
CA SER A 625 10.53 -13.22 -43.12
C SER A 625 10.01 -11.78 -43.24
N ILE A 626 8.73 -11.54 -42.88
CA ILE A 626 8.11 -10.19 -42.87
C ILE A 626 8.75 -9.32 -41.78
N VAL A 627 8.92 -9.87 -40.58
CA VAL A 627 9.58 -9.19 -39.46
C VAL A 627 11.02 -8.86 -39.80
N SER A 628 11.77 -9.81 -40.38
CA SER A 628 13.16 -9.60 -40.77
C SER A 628 13.28 -8.48 -41.82
N ALA A 629 12.42 -8.50 -42.86
CA ALA A 629 12.41 -7.43 -43.85
C ALA A 629 12.05 -6.05 -43.27
N GLY A 630 11.14 -6.00 -42.27
CA GLY A 630 10.81 -4.77 -41.54
C GLY A 630 12.01 -4.28 -40.72
N MET A 631 12.72 -5.19 -40.07
CA MET A 631 13.94 -4.86 -39.31
C MET A 631 15.05 -4.36 -40.26
N ASP A 632 15.29 -5.03 -41.39
CA ASP A 632 16.30 -4.62 -42.37
C ASP A 632 16.02 -3.22 -42.93
N ALA A 633 14.77 -2.91 -43.25
CA ALA A 633 14.35 -1.58 -43.68
C ALA A 633 14.59 -0.50 -42.59
N LEU A 634 14.39 -0.86 -41.32
CA LEU A 634 14.62 0.05 -40.19
C LEU A 634 16.11 0.28 -39.93
N MET A 635 16.98 -0.67 -40.25
CA MET A 635 18.42 -0.58 -40.04
C MET A 635 19.14 0.29 -41.06
N GLN A 636 18.59 0.49 -42.25
CA GLN A 636 19.27 1.19 -43.35
C GLN A 636 19.68 2.62 -42.98
N GLY A 637 20.94 2.95 -43.19
CA GLY A 637 21.50 4.30 -42.98
C GLY A 637 21.67 4.71 -41.53
N ARG A 638 21.57 3.77 -40.57
CA ARG A 638 21.68 4.02 -39.14
C ARG A 638 22.79 3.18 -38.50
N THR A 639 23.30 3.67 -37.39
CA THR A 639 24.17 2.86 -36.54
C THR A 639 23.32 1.85 -35.78
N VAL A 640 23.64 0.58 -35.87
CA VAL A 640 22.78 -0.49 -35.34
C VAL A 640 23.55 -1.41 -34.42
N PHE A 641 23.07 -1.62 -33.22
CA PHE A 641 23.50 -2.66 -32.30
C PHE A 641 22.50 -3.78 -32.29
N VAL A 642 22.86 -4.97 -32.72
CA VAL A 642 21.97 -6.14 -32.77
C VAL A 642 22.48 -7.22 -31.83
N ILE A 643 21.62 -7.65 -30.91
CA ILE A 643 21.82 -8.92 -30.21
C ILE A 643 21.29 -10.00 -31.15
N ALA A 644 22.18 -10.61 -31.89
CA ALA A 644 21.80 -11.48 -33.00
C ALA A 644 21.64 -12.94 -32.53
N HIS A 645 20.48 -13.50 -32.81
CA HIS A 645 20.17 -14.93 -32.67
C HIS A 645 19.99 -15.64 -34.01
N ARG A 646 20.13 -14.93 -35.13
CA ARG A 646 19.99 -15.43 -36.50
C ARG A 646 21.29 -15.36 -37.28
N LEU A 647 21.62 -16.42 -37.97
CA LEU A 647 22.78 -16.50 -38.82
C LEU A 647 22.77 -15.45 -39.96
N SER A 648 21.59 -15.14 -40.54
CA SER A 648 21.44 -14.14 -41.59
C SER A 648 21.75 -12.71 -41.10
N THR A 649 21.26 -12.34 -39.95
CA THR A 649 21.50 -11.03 -39.32
C THR A 649 22.99 -10.87 -38.96
N ILE A 650 23.60 -11.93 -38.42
CA ILE A 650 25.01 -11.97 -38.07
C ILE A 650 25.86 -11.80 -39.33
N LYS A 651 25.60 -12.60 -40.36
CA LYS A 651 26.36 -12.59 -41.61
C LYS A 651 26.36 -11.23 -42.31
N ASN A 652 25.22 -10.53 -42.29
CA ASN A 652 25.01 -9.24 -42.95
C ASN A 652 25.42 -8.04 -42.07
N SER A 653 26.16 -8.24 -40.99
CA SER A 653 26.63 -7.17 -40.11
C SER A 653 28.06 -6.76 -40.55
N ASP A 654 28.31 -5.43 -40.45
CA ASP A 654 29.64 -4.88 -40.81
C ASP A 654 30.73 -5.33 -39.83
N VAL A 655 30.35 -5.42 -38.55
CA VAL A 655 31.21 -5.89 -37.46
C VAL A 655 30.48 -6.89 -36.59
N ILE A 656 31.12 -8.02 -36.36
CA ILE A 656 30.63 -9.05 -35.43
C ILE A 656 31.56 -9.03 -34.21
N MET A 657 30.96 -8.98 -33.02
CA MET A 657 31.67 -9.05 -31.76
C MET A 657 31.23 -10.30 -31.00
N VAL A 658 32.17 -11.20 -30.77
CA VAL A 658 31.95 -12.44 -30.03
C VAL A 658 32.24 -12.20 -28.56
N LEU A 659 31.22 -12.36 -27.73
CA LEU A 659 31.32 -12.22 -26.29
C LEU A 659 31.41 -13.58 -25.62
N ASP A 660 32.34 -13.71 -24.67
CA ASP A 660 32.42 -14.85 -23.79
C ASP A 660 32.80 -14.37 -22.38
N HIS A 661 32.06 -14.82 -21.37
CA HIS A 661 32.26 -14.43 -19.97
C HIS A 661 32.52 -12.93 -19.73
N GLY A 662 31.72 -12.07 -20.39
CA GLY A 662 31.81 -10.60 -20.22
C GLY A 662 33.01 -9.94 -20.93
N ARG A 663 33.72 -10.62 -21.84
CA ARG A 663 34.81 -10.08 -22.62
C ARG A 663 34.52 -10.22 -24.10
N ILE A 664 35.00 -9.29 -24.92
CA ILE A 664 35.04 -9.43 -26.39
C ILE A 664 36.29 -10.26 -26.72
N ILE A 665 36.08 -11.48 -27.22
CA ILE A 665 37.16 -12.43 -27.55
C ILE A 665 37.55 -12.41 -29.04
N GLU A 666 36.57 -12.06 -29.91
CA GLU A 666 36.81 -11.95 -31.36
C GLU A 666 36.04 -10.74 -31.90
N ARG A 667 36.63 -10.08 -32.93
CA ARG A 667 36.03 -8.94 -33.61
C ARG A 667 36.44 -8.94 -35.08
N GLY A 668 35.50 -8.80 -36.00
CA GLY A 668 35.78 -8.72 -37.44
C GLY A 668 34.54 -8.82 -38.30
N SER A 669 34.68 -8.85 -39.59
CA SER A 669 33.61 -9.19 -40.52
C SER A 669 33.32 -10.70 -40.50
N HIS A 670 32.24 -11.12 -41.14
CA HIS A 670 31.90 -12.55 -41.28
C HIS A 670 33.05 -13.34 -41.88
N ASP A 671 33.58 -12.86 -43.00
CA ASP A 671 34.64 -13.55 -43.77
C ASP A 671 35.94 -13.63 -42.97
N ASP A 672 36.32 -12.55 -42.26
CA ASP A 672 37.53 -12.52 -41.44
C ASP A 672 37.42 -13.55 -40.28
N LEU A 673 36.31 -13.61 -39.61
CA LEU A 673 36.11 -14.50 -38.46
C LEU A 673 35.97 -15.97 -38.89
N ILE A 674 35.39 -16.24 -40.06
CA ILE A 674 35.39 -17.59 -40.64
C ILE A 674 36.81 -18.05 -40.98
N ALA A 675 37.62 -17.14 -41.56
CA ALA A 675 39.01 -17.43 -41.90
C ALA A 675 39.90 -17.68 -40.66
N GLN A 676 39.61 -17.02 -39.54
CA GLN A 676 40.29 -17.23 -38.25
C GLN A 676 40.04 -18.62 -37.65
N GLY A 677 38.91 -19.28 -37.97
CA GLY A 677 38.56 -20.60 -37.45
C GLY A 677 38.34 -20.63 -35.94
N GLY A 678 38.04 -19.49 -35.32
CA GLY A 678 37.89 -19.33 -33.89
C GLY A 678 36.54 -19.72 -33.34
N LYS A 679 36.11 -19.06 -32.23
CA LYS A 679 34.83 -19.32 -31.56
C LYS A 679 33.62 -19.00 -32.45
N TYR A 680 33.72 -17.92 -33.26
CA TYR A 680 32.70 -17.56 -34.25
C TYR A 680 32.49 -18.66 -35.29
N TYR A 681 33.56 -19.21 -35.81
CA TYR A 681 33.49 -20.32 -36.75
C TYR A 681 32.78 -21.52 -36.17
N GLN A 682 33.09 -21.86 -34.92
CA GLN A 682 32.44 -22.97 -34.19
C GLN A 682 30.95 -22.72 -34.01
N LEU A 683 30.54 -21.50 -33.62
CA LEU A 683 29.14 -21.11 -33.48
C LEU A 683 28.40 -21.12 -34.83
N TYR A 684 29.05 -20.67 -35.91
CA TYR A 684 28.45 -20.60 -37.23
C TYR A 684 28.27 -21.98 -37.88
N THR A 685 29.22 -22.88 -37.68
CA THR A 685 29.16 -24.27 -38.22
C THR A 685 28.33 -25.25 -37.41
N GLY A 686 27.72 -24.80 -36.33
CA GLY A 686 26.91 -25.65 -35.45
C GLY A 686 27.73 -26.60 -34.57
N ALA A 687 29.07 -26.41 -34.49
CA ALA A 687 29.90 -27.18 -33.55
C ALA A 687 29.65 -26.83 -32.08
N PHE A 688 28.97 -25.70 -31.82
CA PHE A 688 28.38 -25.30 -30.54
C PHE A 688 26.97 -24.80 -30.79
N GLU A 689 25.98 -25.31 -30.02
CA GLU A 689 24.63 -24.75 -30.04
C GLU A 689 24.64 -23.34 -29.41
N LEU A 690 23.96 -22.40 -30.06
CA LEU A 690 23.60 -21.10 -29.48
C LEU A 690 22.46 -21.38 -28.48
N GLU A 691 22.77 -21.89 -27.27
CA GLU A 691 21.80 -22.03 -26.17
C GLU A 691 21.36 -20.68 -25.59
#